data_fbe89566230a0935d15a3323c3301382
#
_entry.id   fbe89566230a0935d15a3323c3301382
#
_cell.length_a   1.000
_cell.length_b   1.000
_cell.length_c   1.000
_cell.angle_alpha   90.00
_cell.angle_beta   90.00
_cell.angle_gamma   90.00
#
_symmetry.space_group_name_H-M   'P 1'
#
loop_
_entity.id
_entity.type
_entity.pdbx_description
1 polymer ?
#
loop_
_entity_poly.entity_id
_entity_poly.type
_entity_poly.pdbx_seq_one_letter_code
_entity_poly.pdbx_strand_id
1 'polypeptide(L)'
;MPQRPAKRAHDLIDLTGDDESETRRKRPAPDGHHNQQQHSPGQGGTSVYGSSSSQAAPSSTAEPDYLDLTQDDDGPPLELYGTFDGKIVGVRYYRGYASAGENVLCRREPNNQYDSNAIRVDNVVGDQIGHLPRKVVEKIAPYVDRGDVVLEAQLTGEKGYYDCPVKLFFYGPSDPEERSRIEESLKRDRLVKATELKNTRKEAEARRKAAMGLVNGSSTHGLGQDLAVPQKPEITMDNVLQKSEAVEMRKGGDAIKSLAIGEDELAKMPMAEQPEQLKAQLLPYQLQGLAWMTSKENPRLPTKGSKEPVQLWLHESNNRFHNIASGFVTSTAPNLLSGGILADDMGLGKTLQIISLILTGGKGPTLIIAPVSVMSNWSQQIRRHVKGDQQPSIFVYHGGDKLRPLQLQKYDVVITSYGRLARERDSSVPRAITSPKIKWRRVVLDEGHTIRNSRTKVAIAACEINAESRWVLTGTPIVNSVKDLHSLVKFLHITGGIEESEIFNAQITRKLANGESHGEVLLQALMHDLCLRRRKDMKFIDLKLPAKKEYVHRIPFRKDEKRKYDALLDEARGELEQWQAGSQSGQKGRFQNVLERLLRLRQICNHWTLCRERVSDILKLLDEHEVVPLNAKNRGLLQEALRLYIESQEECAICYDNPNDPVITTCKHVFCQNCIIRAIQIQHKCPMCRNKLDENSLLEPAPEDAGDDTRDFDADSQSSKTEAMLQILKATMNKEGSKVVVFSQWTAFLNIVEAQLKKENIGYTRIDGSMKADKRDKAIEALDSDPKTRVMLASLSVCSVGLNLVAADTVILSDSWWAPAIEDQAIDRVHRLGQTRETTIFRLVMEGSVEERVLDVQGEKRELVTKAFREKGNKKRENSRAADISKLLG
;
A
#
# COMPACT_ATOMS: atom_id res chain seq x y z
N MET A 1 -34.50 -67.21 -1.93
CA MET A 1 -34.56 -66.39 -0.69
C MET A 1 -33.60 -65.29 -0.86
N PRO A 2 -34.03 -64.04 -0.89
CA PRO A 2 -33.17 -62.89 -1.23
C PRO A 2 -32.60 -62.20 0.01
N GLN A 3 -31.34 -61.86 -0.10
CA GLN A 3 -30.63 -61.05 0.86
C GLN A 3 -30.95 -59.55 0.66
N ARG A 4 -31.29 -58.88 1.73
CA ARG A 4 -31.46 -57.42 1.75
C ARG A 4 -30.09 -56.73 1.88
N PRO A 5 -29.80 -55.65 1.14
CA PRO A 5 -28.66 -54.80 1.42
C PRO A 5 -29.02 -53.73 2.44
N ALA A 6 -28.06 -53.47 3.31
CA ALA A 6 -28.12 -52.43 4.34
C ALA A 6 -28.03 -51.02 3.73
N LYS A 7 -29.01 -50.18 4.02
CA LYS A 7 -28.98 -48.74 3.79
C LYS A 7 -28.12 -48.07 4.84
N ARG A 8 -27.05 -47.45 4.45
CA ARG A 8 -26.45 -46.35 5.20
C ARG A 8 -26.99 -45.04 4.62
N ALA A 9 -27.86 -44.40 5.33
CA ALA A 9 -28.36 -43.08 5.00
C ALA A 9 -27.28 -42.01 5.29
N HIS A 10 -26.88 -41.33 4.27
CA HIS A 10 -26.32 -39.99 4.44
C HIS A 10 -27.49 -39.03 4.58
N ASP A 11 -27.62 -38.39 5.72
CA ASP A 11 -28.57 -37.29 5.95
C ASP A 11 -28.13 -36.06 5.15
N LEU A 12 -28.52 -36.01 3.88
CA LEU A 12 -28.64 -34.77 3.14
C LEU A 12 -29.92 -34.08 3.61
N ILE A 13 -29.76 -32.88 4.18
CA ILE A 13 -30.91 -32.04 4.48
C ILE A 13 -31.47 -31.55 3.15
N ASP A 14 -32.47 -32.22 2.65
CA ASP A 14 -33.21 -31.81 1.47
C ASP A 14 -34.12 -30.65 1.82
N LEU A 15 -33.73 -29.44 1.42
CA LEU A 15 -34.46 -28.17 1.58
C LEU A 15 -35.30 -27.83 0.32
N THR A 16 -35.46 -28.77 -0.60
CA THR A 16 -36.28 -28.55 -1.79
C THR A 16 -37.64 -29.28 -1.64
N GLY A 17 -38.57 -28.62 -0.98
CA GLY A 17 -39.97 -28.95 -1.12
C GLY A 17 -40.49 -28.29 -2.38
N ASP A 18 -40.72 -29.08 -3.43
CA ASP A 18 -41.50 -28.68 -4.58
C ASP A 18 -42.98 -28.66 -4.20
N ASP A 19 -43.58 -27.47 -4.12
CA ASP A 19 -45.01 -27.31 -4.22
C ASP A 19 -45.36 -27.10 -5.70
N GLU A 20 -45.68 -28.18 -6.38
CA GLU A 20 -46.47 -28.13 -7.62
C GLU A 20 -47.92 -27.93 -7.26
N SER A 21 -48.43 -26.70 -7.43
CA SER A 21 -49.78 -26.41 -7.91
C SER A 21 -49.97 -24.90 -8.02
N GLU A 22 -49.99 -24.40 -9.21
CA GLU A 22 -51.06 -23.59 -9.78
C GLU A 22 -50.74 -23.03 -11.16
N THR A 23 -51.60 -23.36 -12.02
CA THR A 23 -51.85 -23.09 -13.40
C THR A 23 -51.69 -21.63 -13.89
N ARG A 24 -51.08 -21.58 -15.10
CA ARG A 24 -51.47 -20.73 -16.28
C ARG A 24 -51.73 -19.23 -16.11
N ARG A 25 -50.88 -18.48 -16.77
CA ARG A 25 -51.33 -17.61 -17.91
C ARG A 25 -50.10 -17.09 -18.70
N LYS A 26 -50.09 -17.54 -19.97
CA LYS A 26 -49.23 -16.99 -21.05
C LYS A 26 -49.76 -15.60 -21.47
N ARG A 27 -48.87 -14.67 -21.78
CA ARG A 27 -49.08 -13.64 -22.79
C ARG A 27 -47.83 -13.41 -23.62
N PRO A 28 -47.96 -13.14 -24.93
CA PRO A 28 -46.89 -13.21 -25.90
C PRO A 28 -46.20 -11.88 -26.16
N ALA A 29 -45.06 -11.96 -26.80
CA ALA A 29 -44.27 -10.84 -27.31
C ALA A 29 -44.98 -10.19 -28.51
N PRO A 30 -44.71 -8.93 -28.81
CA PRO A 30 -44.97 -8.38 -30.15
C PRO A 30 -43.65 -8.09 -30.90
N ASP A 31 -43.66 -8.56 -32.13
CA ASP A 31 -42.70 -8.32 -33.20
C ASP A 31 -42.77 -6.85 -33.66
N GLY A 32 -41.62 -6.43 -34.26
CA GLY A 32 -41.40 -5.08 -34.78
C GLY A 32 -42.20 -4.69 -36.01
N HIS A 33 -42.15 -3.43 -36.34
CA HIS A 33 -41.96 -2.95 -37.71
C HIS A 33 -41.65 -1.46 -37.78
N HIS A 34 -40.80 -1.12 -38.76
CA HIS A 34 -40.37 0.17 -39.26
C HIS A 34 -41.49 1.18 -39.47
N ASN A 35 -41.24 2.50 -39.29
CA ASN A 35 -41.20 3.40 -40.46
C ASN A 35 -40.64 4.80 -40.15
N GLN A 36 -39.97 5.34 -41.19
CA GLN A 36 -39.41 6.67 -41.32
C GLN A 36 -40.49 7.76 -41.52
N GLN A 37 -40.26 9.00 -41.07
CA GLN A 37 -40.23 10.19 -41.96
C GLN A 37 -40.13 11.50 -41.19
N GLN A 38 -39.11 12.23 -41.53
CA GLN A 38 -38.88 13.66 -41.78
C GLN A 38 -40.00 14.68 -41.47
N HIS A 39 -39.70 15.78 -40.78
CA HIS A 39 -39.57 17.14 -41.27
C HIS A 39 -39.45 18.19 -40.13
N SER A 40 -38.51 19.09 -40.27
CA SER A 40 -38.40 20.38 -39.57
C SER A 40 -39.20 21.47 -40.38
N PRO A 41 -39.23 22.75 -40.03
CA PRO A 41 -38.90 23.55 -38.84
C PRO A 41 -39.93 24.62 -38.46
N GLY A 42 -39.69 25.39 -37.37
CA GLY A 42 -40.40 26.67 -37.18
C GLY A 42 -40.41 27.27 -35.77
N GLN A 43 -39.63 28.21 -35.61
CA GLN A 43 -39.61 29.45 -34.78
C GLN A 43 -40.71 29.76 -33.73
N GLY A 44 -40.21 30.19 -32.53
CA GLY A 44 -40.67 31.43 -31.91
C GLY A 44 -41.52 31.35 -30.66
N GLY A 45 -41.10 32.07 -29.61
CA GLY A 45 -42.08 32.64 -28.66
C GLY A 45 -41.82 32.38 -27.16
N THR A 46 -41.40 33.38 -26.52
CA THR A 46 -41.29 33.71 -25.08
C THR A 46 -42.47 33.32 -24.19
N SER A 47 -42.12 33.03 -22.95
CA SER A 47 -42.67 33.49 -21.66
C SER A 47 -43.38 32.52 -20.71
N VAL A 48 -42.83 32.46 -19.50
CA VAL A 48 -43.43 32.64 -18.16
C VAL A 48 -44.31 31.53 -17.53
N TYR A 49 -43.76 31.05 -16.36
CA TYR A 49 -44.44 30.49 -15.16
C TYR A 49 -45.43 29.31 -15.28
N GLY A 50 -45.09 28.29 -14.47
CA GLY A 50 -46.08 27.30 -14.05
C GLY A 50 -45.46 26.02 -13.50
N SER A 51 -45.40 25.93 -12.17
CA SER A 51 -45.08 24.75 -11.38
C SER A 51 -45.96 23.57 -11.73
N SER A 52 -45.38 22.39 -11.99
CA SER A 52 -45.97 21.09 -11.60
C SER A 52 -44.95 19.96 -11.73
N SER A 53 -44.88 19.21 -10.66
CA SER A 53 -44.16 17.98 -10.48
C SER A 53 -44.41 16.94 -11.57
N SER A 54 -43.36 16.44 -12.19
CA SER A 54 -43.37 15.13 -12.84
C SER A 54 -42.04 14.41 -12.53
N GLN A 55 -42.18 13.32 -11.79
CA GLN A 55 -41.16 12.37 -11.50
C GLN A 55 -40.61 11.79 -12.82
N ALA A 56 -39.35 12.09 -13.11
CA ALA A 56 -38.56 11.33 -14.06
C ALA A 56 -37.80 10.26 -13.30
N ALA A 57 -37.97 9.01 -13.69
CA ALA A 57 -37.26 7.86 -13.16
C ALA A 57 -35.75 8.03 -13.36
N PRO A 58 -34.92 7.70 -12.37
CA PRO A 58 -33.47 7.72 -12.50
C PRO A 58 -33.03 6.51 -13.32
N SER A 59 -32.29 6.74 -14.39
CA SER A 59 -31.50 5.73 -15.07
C SER A 59 -30.47 5.16 -14.09
N SER A 60 -30.57 3.88 -13.82
CA SER A 60 -29.71 3.05 -13.02
C SER A 60 -28.29 3.02 -13.58
N THR A 61 -27.34 3.29 -12.76
CA THR A 61 -26.04 2.63 -12.50
C THR A 61 -25.20 3.57 -11.64
N ALA A 62 -25.60 3.74 -10.40
CA ALA A 62 -24.70 4.14 -9.33
C ALA A 62 -24.78 3.01 -8.31
N GLU A 63 -23.71 2.21 -8.25
CA GLU A 63 -23.48 1.42 -7.05
C GLU A 63 -23.53 2.36 -5.86
N PRO A 64 -24.23 2.01 -4.77
CA PRO A 64 -24.23 2.83 -3.59
C PRO A 64 -22.80 2.87 -3.05
N ASP A 65 -22.17 4.03 -3.09
CA ASP A 65 -20.93 4.35 -2.36
C ASP A 65 -21.21 4.23 -0.85
N TYR A 66 -21.33 3.00 -0.37
CA TYR A 66 -21.21 2.69 1.04
C TYR A 66 -19.72 2.56 1.34
N LEU A 67 -19.06 3.70 1.53
CA LEU A 67 -17.76 3.76 2.15
C LEU A 67 -17.92 3.35 3.62
N ASP A 68 -17.74 2.07 3.90
CA ASP A 68 -17.53 1.61 5.28
C ASP A 68 -16.12 2.04 5.70
N LEU A 69 -16.04 3.26 6.26
CA LEU A 69 -14.82 3.88 6.76
C LEU A 69 -14.30 3.20 8.05
N THR A 70 -14.90 2.09 8.47
CA THR A 70 -14.59 1.41 9.72
C THR A 70 -13.79 0.13 9.56
N GLN A 71 -13.52 -0.31 8.35
CA GLN A 71 -12.66 -1.46 8.09
C GLN A 71 -11.26 -0.99 7.71
N ASP A 72 -10.39 -0.87 8.72
CA ASP A 72 -8.97 -1.07 8.51
C ASP A 72 -8.81 -2.48 7.91
N ASP A 73 -8.09 -2.60 6.79
CA ASP A 73 -7.79 -3.88 6.14
C ASP A 73 -6.97 -4.83 7.04
N ASP A 74 -6.60 -4.38 8.23
CA ASP A 74 -5.97 -5.12 9.32
C ASP A 74 -7.00 -5.57 10.39
N GLY A 75 -8.22 -5.88 9.99
CA GLY A 75 -9.16 -6.55 10.87
C GLY A 75 -8.55 -7.81 11.50
N PRO A 76 -9.01 -8.24 12.69
CA PRO A 76 -8.47 -9.41 13.36
C PRO A 76 -8.42 -10.58 12.38
N PRO A 77 -7.39 -11.45 12.46
CA PRO A 77 -7.24 -12.56 11.51
C PRO A 77 -8.51 -13.39 11.49
N LEU A 78 -9.09 -13.57 10.31
CA LEU A 78 -10.30 -14.35 10.14
C LEU A 78 -9.98 -15.84 10.33
N GLU A 79 -10.75 -16.50 11.21
CA GLU A 79 -10.64 -17.94 11.46
C GLU A 79 -11.81 -18.69 10.82
N LEU A 80 -11.53 -19.90 10.34
CA LEU A 80 -12.57 -20.77 9.82
C LEU A 80 -13.47 -21.25 10.98
N TYR A 81 -14.76 -21.00 10.87
CA TYR A 81 -15.74 -21.49 11.81
C TYR A 81 -16.28 -22.86 11.39
N GLY A 82 -16.48 -23.06 10.09
CA GLY A 82 -16.91 -24.33 9.52
C GLY A 82 -17.33 -24.22 8.08
N THR A 83 -17.87 -25.32 7.54
CA THR A 83 -18.28 -25.43 6.16
C THR A 83 -19.75 -25.87 6.04
N PHE A 84 -20.35 -25.55 4.89
CA PHE A 84 -21.71 -25.95 4.55
C PHE A 84 -21.72 -26.48 3.11
N ASP A 85 -22.13 -27.75 2.95
CA ASP A 85 -22.32 -28.34 1.64
C ASP A 85 -23.72 -27.94 1.12
N GLY A 86 -23.76 -27.22 0.03
CA GLY A 86 -24.94 -26.67 -0.59
C GLY A 86 -24.98 -26.88 -2.08
N LYS A 87 -25.90 -26.20 -2.73
CA LYS A 87 -26.02 -26.19 -4.19
C LYS A 87 -26.37 -24.80 -4.69
N ILE A 88 -25.91 -24.47 -5.86
CA ILE A 88 -26.28 -23.28 -6.64
C ILE A 88 -27.49 -23.67 -7.48
N VAL A 89 -28.51 -22.82 -7.47
CA VAL A 89 -29.76 -23.04 -8.20
C VAL A 89 -29.97 -22.04 -9.32
N GLY A 90 -30.92 -22.31 -10.23
CA GLY A 90 -31.18 -21.42 -11.37
C GLY A 90 -30.14 -21.52 -12.48
N VAL A 91 -29.20 -22.43 -12.40
CA VAL A 91 -28.04 -22.58 -13.30
C VAL A 91 -28.40 -22.63 -14.77
N ARG A 92 -29.59 -23.16 -15.13
CA ARG A 92 -30.09 -23.26 -16.52
C ARG A 92 -30.36 -21.88 -17.17
N TYR A 93 -30.51 -20.84 -16.38
CA TYR A 93 -30.81 -19.51 -16.88
C TYR A 93 -29.56 -18.68 -17.16
N TYR A 94 -28.40 -19.13 -16.69
CA TYR A 94 -27.15 -18.42 -16.78
C TYR A 94 -26.11 -19.19 -17.62
N ARG A 95 -25.24 -18.43 -18.29
CA ARG A 95 -24.24 -19.03 -19.21
C ARG A 95 -22.88 -19.25 -18.56
N GLY A 96 -22.69 -18.80 -17.32
CA GLY A 96 -21.43 -18.96 -16.60
C GLY A 96 -20.96 -20.40 -16.60
N TYR A 97 -19.70 -20.61 -16.95
CA TYR A 97 -19.04 -21.90 -16.89
C TYR A 97 -18.68 -22.24 -15.45
N ALA A 98 -18.68 -23.49 -15.07
CA ALA A 98 -18.38 -23.94 -13.74
C ALA A 98 -17.73 -25.32 -13.75
N SER A 99 -16.57 -25.44 -13.08
CA SER A 99 -15.80 -26.69 -13.00
C SER A 99 -15.62 -27.14 -11.56
N ALA A 100 -15.56 -28.43 -11.32
CA ALA A 100 -15.26 -28.97 -10.00
C ALA A 100 -13.90 -28.49 -9.49
N GLY A 101 -13.84 -28.05 -8.23
CA GLY A 101 -12.65 -27.49 -7.61
C GLY A 101 -12.46 -25.98 -7.81
N GLU A 102 -13.27 -25.34 -8.64
CA GLU A 102 -13.22 -23.89 -8.88
C GLU A 102 -13.67 -23.08 -7.67
N ASN A 103 -12.91 -22.04 -7.31
CA ASN A 103 -13.33 -21.04 -6.35
C ASN A 103 -14.23 -20.01 -7.04
N VAL A 104 -15.39 -19.72 -6.46
CA VAL A 104 -16.42 -18.85 -7.02
C VAL A 104 -16.72 -17.68 -6.09
N LEU A 105 -17.22 -16.60 -6.66
CA LEU A 105 -17.50 -15.35 -5.96
C LEU A 105 -18.96 -15.29 -5.54
N CYS A 106 -19.22 -15.10 -4.24
CA CYS A 106 -20.54 -14.92 -3.67
C CYS A 106 -20.82 -13.44 -3.46
N ARG A 107 -21.73 -12.85 -4.23
CA ARG A 107 -22.05 -11.42 -4.21
C ARG A 107 -23.46 -11.16 -3.70
N ARG A 108 -23.61 -10.29 -2.70
CA ARG A 108 -24.92 -9.87 -2.18
C ARG A 108 -25.66 -9.00 -3.20
N GLU A 109 -26.96 -9.23 -3.33
CA GLU A 109 -27.85 -8.45 -4.17
C GLU A 109 -29.03 -7.86 -3.32
N PRO A 110 -28.81 -6.88 -2.44
CA PRO A 110 -29.84 -6.34 -1.55
C PRO A 110 -30.99 -5.65 -2.31
N ASN A 111 -30.75 -5.23 -3.54
CA ASN A 111 -31.74 -4.60 -4.43
C ASN A 111 -32.39 -5.60 -5.40
N ASN A 112 -32.25 -6.90 -5.19
CA ASN A 112 -32.86 -7.91 -6.04
C ASN A 112 -34.39 -7.83 -5.92
N GLN A 113 -35.08 -7.75 -7.06
CA GLN A 113 -36.53 -7.55 -7.11
C GLN A 113 -37.36 -8.72 -6.54
N TYR A 114 -36.76 -9.93 -6.48
CA TYR A 114 -37.43 -11.15 -6.06
C TYR A 114 -37.08 -11.57 -4.62
N ASP A 115 -35.86 -11.25 -4.17
CA ASP A 115 -35.37 -11.61 -2.84
C ASP A 115 -34.27 -10.66 -2.41
N SER A 116 -34.56 -9.84 -1.40
CA SER A 116 -33.56 -8.91 -0.82
C SER A 116 -32.38 -9.63 -0.13
N ASN A 117 -32.51 -10.91 0.20
CA ASN A 117 -31.44 -11.74 0.75
C ASN A 117 -30.59 -12.44 -0.33
N ALA A 118 -30.90 -12.24 -1.61
CA ALA A 118 -30.22 -12.95 -2.69
C ALA A 118 -28.71 -12.86 -2.63
N ILE A 119 -28.06 -14.00 -2.80
CA ILE A 119 -26.61 -14.11 -2.99
C ILE A 119 -26.38 -14.75 -4.35
N ARG A 120 -25.88 -13.95 -5.27
CA ARG A 120 -25.47 -14.34 -6.61
C ARG A 120 -24.13 -15.04 -6.53
N VAL A 121 -23.95 -16.07 -7.37
CA VAL A 121 -22.69 -16.79 -7.50
C VAL A 121 -22.16 -16.62 -8.91
N ASP A 122 -20.95 -16.04 -9.00
CA ASP A 122 -20.24 -15.78 -10.25
C ASP A 122 -18.96 -16.61 -10.32
N ASN A 123 -18.54 -16.96 -11.55
CA ASN A 123 -17.20 -17.47 -11.77
C ASN A 123 -16.17 -16.33 -11.72
N VAL A 124 -14.90 -16.64 -11.75
CA VAL A 124 -13.80 -15.66 -11.67
C VAL A 124 -13.70 -14.71 -12.87
N VAL A 125 -14.41 -15.00 -13.97
CA VAL A 125 -14.50 -14.11 -15.15
C VAL A 125 -15.68 -13.14 -15.03
N GLY A 126 -16.47 -13.24 -13.95
CA GLY A 126 -17.64 -12.40 -13.72
C GLY A 126 -18.95 -12.91 -14.34
N ASP A 127 -18.93 -14.08 -14.97
CA ASP A 127 -20.16 -14.69 -15.51
C ASP A 127 -20.96 -15.33 -14.40
N GLN A 128 -22.24 -15.02 -14.35
CA GLN A 128 -23.13 -15.60 -13.37
C GLN A 128 -23.36 -17.09 -13.63
N ILE A 129 -23.14 -17.92 -12.58
CA ILE A 129 -23.44 -19.34 -12.56
C ILE A 129 -24.89 -19.58 -12.11
N GLY A 130 -25.32 -18.85 -11.07
CA GLY A 130 -26.64 -18.99 -10.49
C GLY A 130 -26.78 -18.19 -9.18
N HIS A 131 -27.64 -18.68 -8.27
CA HIS A 131 -27.83 -18.12 -6.94
C HIS A 131 -27.77 -19.22 -5.88
N LEU A 132 -27.48 -18.85 -4.65
CA LEU A 132 -27.70 -19.76 -3.52
C LEU A 132 -29.21 -19.88 -3.26
N PRO A 133 -29.72 -21.05 -2.79
CA PRO A 133 -31.14 -21.28 -2.56
C PRO A 133 -31.74 -20.30 -1.54
N ARG A 134 -32.98 -19.81 -1.75
CA ARG A 134 -33.68 -18.85 -0.90
C ARG A 134 -33.66 -19.20 0.58
N LYS A 135 -33.98 -20.46 0.94
CA LYS A 135 -33.95 -20.94 2.33
C LYS A 135 -32.56 -20.90 2.98
N VAL A 136 -31.49 -20.90 2.19
CA VAL A 136 -30.10 -20.82 2.65
C VAL A 136 -29.69 -19.36 2.82
N VAL A 137 -29.97 -18.51 1.81
CA VAL A 137 -29.60 -17.10 1.86
C VAL A 137 -30.35 -16.31 2.91
N GLU A 138 -31.60 -16.65 3.20
CA GLU A 138 -32.39 -16.08 4.29
C GLU A 138 -31.66 -16.18 5.64
N LYS A 139 -30.90 -17.26 5.84
CA LYS A 139 -30.11 -17.46 7.06
C LYS A 139 -28.70 -16.82 6.98
N ILE A 140 -28.07 -16.85 5.81
CA ILE A 140 -26.66 -16.41 5.62
C ILE A 140 -26.57 -14.89 5.47
N ALA A 141 -27.48 -14.27 4.69
CA ALA A 141 -27.42 -12.87 4.35
C ALA A 141 -27.29 -11.94 5.58
N PRO A 142 -28.02 -12.13 6.69
CA PRO A 142 -27.88 -11.29 7.86
C PRO A 142 -26.49 -11.31 8.50
N TYR A 143 -25.75 -12.42 8.41
CA TYR A 143 -24.38 -12.51 8.92
C TYR A 143 -23.39 -11.76 8.02
N VAL A 144 -23.58 -11.88 6.71
CA VAL A 144 -22.75 -11.17 5.72
C VAL A 144 -23.00 -9.66 5.78
N ASP A 145 -24.28 -9.25 5.91
CA ASP A 145 -24.66 -7.83 5.95
C ASP A 145 -24.19 -7.12 7.24
N ARG A 146 -24.08 -7.85 8.38
CA ARG A 146 -23.50 -7.31 9.62
C ARG A 146 -21.97 -7.36 9.65
N GLY A 147 -21.33 -8.05 8.70
CA GLY A 147 -19.91 -8.30 8.74
C GLY A 147 -19.45 -9.36 9.75
N ASP A 148 -20.40 -10.10 10.35
CA ASP A 148 -20.11 -11.19 11.31
C ASP A 148 -19.33 -12.34 10.63
N VAL A 149 -19.54 -12.56 9.32
CA VAL A 149 -18.97 -13.66 8.56
C VAL A 149 -18.57 -13.23 7.15
N VAL A 150 -17.40 -13.65 6.72
CA VAL A 150 -16.95 -13.63 5.32
C VAL A 150 -17.24 -14.99 4.70
N LEU A 151 -17.96 -15.00 3.57
CA LEU A 151 -18.37 -16.21 2.87
C LEU A 151 -17.44 -16.48 1.69
N GLU A 152 -16.82 -17.65 1.66
CA GLU A 152 -16.09 -18.17 0.51
C GLU A 152 -16.77 -19.41 -0.02
N ALA A 153 -16.61 -19.68 -1.30
CA ALA A 153 -17.27 -20.81 -1.95
C ALA A 153 -16.36 -21.52 -2.95
N GLN A 154 -16.45 -22.85 -2.97
CA GLN A 154 -15.75 -23.70 -3.92
C GLN A 154 -16.72 -24.72 -4.50
N LEU A 155 -16.70 -24.90 -5.81
CA LEU A 155 -17.51 -25.92 -6.47
C LEU A 155 -16.99 -27.31 -6.16
N THR A 156 -17.87 -28.21 -5.75
CA THR A 156 -17.54 -29.62 -5.45
C THR A 156 -17.91 -30.58 -6.58
N GLY A 157 -18.56 -30.06 -7.61
CA GLY A 157 -18.91 -30.83 -8.80
C GLY A 157 -19.14 -29.91 -10.01
N GLU A 158 -19.36 -30.53 -11.16
CA GLU A 158 -19.66 -29.82 -12.41
C GLU A 158 -21.08 -29.25 -12.40
N LYS A 159 -21.32 -28.21 -13.23
CA LYS A 159 -22.63 -27.62 -13.42
C LYS A 159 -23.58 -28.60 -14.09
N GLY A 160 -24.61 -29.03 -13.35
CA GLY A 160 -25.71 -29.83 -13.85
C GLY A 160 -26.75 -28.98 -14.61
N TYR A 161 -27.84 -29.63 -15.00
CA TYR A 161 -28.94 -28.97 -15.71
C TYR A 161 -29.78 -28.10 -14.75
N TYR A 162 -29.97 -28.54 -13.51
CA TYR A 162 -30.80 -27.86 -12.51
C TYR A 162 -30.02 -27.17 -11.40
N ASP A 163 -28.86 -27.69 -11.02
CA ASP A 163 -28.03 -27.22 -9.92
C ASP A 163 -26.54 -27.45 -10.15
N CYS A 164 -25.73 -26.84 -9.27
CA CYS A 164 -24.29 -27.06 -9.23
C CYS A 164 -23.87 -27.21 -7.76
N PRO A 165 -23.19 -28.31 -7.38
CA PRO A 165 -22.78 -28.53 -5.99
C PRO A 165 -21.72 -27.51 -5.57
N VAL A 166 -21.85 -26.93 -4.38
CA VAL A 166 -20.95 -25.94 -3.85
C VAL A 166 -20.70 -26.19 -2.37
N LYS A 167 -19.47 -25.95 -1.93
CA LYS A 167 -19.08 -25.92 -0.53
C LYS A 167 -18.83 -24.49 -0.11
N LEU A 168 -19.55 -24.03 0.93
CA LEU A 168 -19.41 -22.71 1.52
C LEU A 168 -18.50 -22.79 2.73
N PHE A 169 -17.63 -21.82 2.90
CA PHE A 169 -16.72 -21.69 4.02
C PHE A 169 -17.06 -20.41 4.79
N PHE A 170 -17.26 -20.51 6.09
CA PHE A 170 -17.60 -19.40 6.97
C PHE A 170 -16.35 -18.96 7.74
N TYR A 171 -15.84 -17.77 7.46
CA TYR A 171 -14.75 -17.17 8.20
C TYR A 171 -15.25 -15.99 9.03
N GLY A 172 -14.74 -15.84 10.24
CA GLY A 172 -15.11 -14.73 11.12
C GLY A 172 -14.00 -14.33 12.07
N PRO A 173 -14.23 -13.30 12.93
CA PRO A 173 -13.25 -12.76 13.84
C PRO A 173 -12.60 -13.83 14.73
N SER A 174 -11.33 -13.65 15.07
CA SER A 174 -10.59 -14.55 15.96
C SER A 174 -10.81 -14.25 17.44
N ASP A 175 -11.50 -13.16 17.78
CA ASP A 175 -11.84 -12.79 19.16
C ASP A 175 -12.69 -13.88 19.83
N PRO A 176 -12.34 -14.38 21.02
CA PRO A 176 -13.02 -15.54 21.65
C PRO A 176 -14.50 -15.29 21.97
N GLU A 177 -14.86 -14.07 22.38
CA GLU A 177 -16.25 -13.74 22.77
C GLU A 177 -17.13 -13.57 21.53
N GLU A 178 -16.67 -12.81 20.55
CA GLU A 178 -17.36 -12.64 19.26
C GLU A 178 -17.49 -13.97 18.53
N ARG A 179 -16.41 -14.74 18.48
CA ARG A 179 -16.40 -16.07 17.89
C ARG A 179 -17.46 -16.97 18.54
N SER A 180 -17.50 -17.02 19.89
CA SER A 180 -18.47 -17.86 20.62
C SER A 180 -19.91 -17.46 20.28
N ARG A 181 -20.21 -16.16 20.24
CA ARG A 181 -21.53 -15.60 19.90
C ARG A 181 -21.95 -15.99 18.48
N ILE A 182 -21.05 -15.86 17.51
CA ILE A 182 -21.33 -16.15 16.11
C ILE A 182 -21.46 -17.67 15.88
N GLU A 183 -20.56 -18.48 16.47
CA GLU A 183 -20.61 -19.94 16.40
C GLU A 183 -21.94 -20.49 16.96
N GLU A 184 -22.43 -19.98 18.10
CA GLU A 184 -23.73 -20.37 18.67
C GLU A 184 -24.89 -20.03 17.73
N SER A 185 -24.82 -18.88 17.08
CA SER A 185 -25.82 -18.45 16.10
C SER A 185 -25.80 -19.33 14.84
N LEU A 186 -24.63 -19.59 14.28
CA LEU A 186 -24.47 -20.50 13.11
C LEU A 186 -24.94 -21.92 13.41
N LYS A 187 -24.71 -22.42 14.65
CA LYS A 187 -25.19 -23.72 15.10
C LYS A 187 -26.71 -23.73 15.23
N ARG A 188 -27.31 -22.68 15.83
CA ARG A 188 -28.78 -22.54 15.98
C ARG A 188 -29.44 -22.55 14.59
N ASP A 189 -28.89 -21.84 13.64
CA ASP A 189 -29.41 -21.74 12.27
C ASP A 189 -29.06 -22.96 11.40
N ARG A 190 -28.38 -23.95 11.97
CA ARG A 190 -27.94 -25.21 11.31
C ARG A 190 -27.08 -25.00 10.07
N LEU A 191 -26.29 -23.92 10.05
CA LEU A 191 -25.35 -23.62 8.98
C LEU A 191 -24.03 -24.35 9.14
N VAL A 192 -23.61 -24.62 10.39
CA VAL A 192 -22.37 -25.37 10.68
C VAL A 192 -22.67 -26.46 11.73
N LYS A 193 -22.04 -27.64 11.56
CA LYS A 193 -22.20 -28.77 12.49
C LYS A 193 -21.42 -28.55 13.79
N ALA A 194 -22.02 -28.91 14.93
CA ALA A 194 -21.38 -28.75 16.25
C ALA A 194 -20.04 -29.48 16.39
N THR A 195 -19.86 -30.61 15.68
CA THR A 195 -18.60 -31.36 15.66
C THR A 195 -17.50 -30.61 14.89
N GLU A 196 -17.87 -29.94 13.81
CA GLU A 196 -16.99 -29.15 12.98
C GLU A 196 -16.50 -27.89 13.71
N LEU A 197 -17.42 -27.16 14.37
CA LEU A 197 -17.09 -26.03 15.25
C LEU A 197 -16.09 -26.41 16.34
N LYS A 198 -16.24 -27.60 16.95
CA LYS A 198 -15.28 -28.10 17.95
C LYS A 198 -13.91 -28.40 17.35
N ASN A 199 -13.88 -28.96 16.14
CA ASN A 199 -12.63 -29.32 15.48
C ASN A 199 -11.86 -28.07 15.01
N THR A 200 -12.56 -27.12 14.35
CA THR A 200 -11.96 -25.85 13.91
C THR A 200 -11.48 -25.02 15.10
N ARG A 201 -12.21 -25.02 16.22
CA ARG A 201 -11.81 -24.37 17.48
C ARG A 201 -10.54 -25.00 18.07
N LYS A 202 -10.46 -26.34 18.13
CA LYS A 202 -9.27 -27.09 18.60
C LYS A 202 -8.05 -26.79 17.71
N GLU A 203 -8.23 -26.76 16.39
CA GLU A 203 -7.18 -26.44 15.45
C GLU A 203 -6.70 -24.99 15.61
N ALA A 204 -7.63 -24.03 15.81
CA ALA A 204 -7.29 -22.63 16.06
C ALA A 204 -6.56 -22.48 17.41
N GLU A 205 -7.03 -23.14 18.48
CA GLU A 205 -6.35 -23.15 19.79
C GLU A 205 -4.98 -23.84 19.75
N ALA A 206 -4.84 -24.95 19.03
CA ALA A 206 -3.56 -25.62 18.83
C ALA A 206 -2.57 -24.72 18.09
N ARG A 207 -3.05 -23.99 17.07
CA ARG A 207 -2.25 -22.99 16.35
C ARG A 207 -1.85 -21.82 17.26
N ARG A 208 -2.76 -21.32 18.12
CA ARG A 208 -2.47 -20.26 19.11
C ARG A 208 -1.45 -20.72 20.17
N LYS A 209 -1.58 -21.95 20.71
CA LYS A 209 -0.63 -22.52 21.70
C LYS A 209 0.75 -22.74 21.09
N ALA A 210 0.87 -23.19 19.85
CA ALA A 210 2.13 -23.31 19.15
C ALA A 210 2.84 -21.96 18.97
N ALA A 211 2.08 -20.88 18.81
CA ALA A 211 2.61 -19.51 18.72
C ALA A 211 3.11 -18.98 20.08
N MET A 212 2.45 -19.32 21.20
CA MET A 212 2.87 -18.90 22.54
C MET A 212 4.08 -19.68 23.10
N GLY A 213 4.31 -20.92 22.70
CA GLY A 213 5.40 -21.77 23.22
C GLY A 213 6.80 -21.35 22.82
N LEU A 214 6.98 -20.34 22.01
CA LEU A 214 8.25 -19.87 21.45
C LEU A 214 8.78 -18.55 22.07
N VAL A 215 8.08 -18.00 23.08
CA VAL A 215 8.43 -16.69 23.70
C VAL A 215 9.36 -16.81 24.90
N ASN A 216 9.58 -17.99 25.46
CA ASN A 216 10.39 -18.19 26.67
C ASN A 216 11.82 -18.65 26.33
N GLY A 217 12.66 -17.72 25.90
CA GLY A 217 14.08 -17.93 25.71
C GLY A 217 14.83 -16.61 25.69
N SER A 218 14.79 -15.89 26.83
CA SER A 218 15.59 -14.67 27.01
C SER A 218 16.79 -15.01 27.87
N SER A 219 17.98 -14.92 27.33
CA SER A 219 19.23 -14.95 28.04
C SER A 219 19.65 -13.55 28.47
N THR A 220 19.67 -13.34 29.74
CA THR A 220 20.27 -12.18 30.42
C THR A 220 21.78 -12.26 30.32
N HIS A 221 22.42 -11.20 29.85
CA HIS A 221 23.83 -10.95 30.10
C HIS A 221 24.01 -9.70 30.94
N GLY A 222 24.77 -9.89 31.99
CA GLY A 222 24.97 -8.94 33.07
C GLY A 222 25.94 -7.81 32.74
N LEU A 223 25.71 -6.76 33.47
CA LEU A 223 26.46 -5.52 33.53
C LEU A 223 27.78 -5.71 34.29
N GLY A 224 28.85 -5.20 33.67
CA GLY A 224 30.09 -4.89 34.40
C GLY A 224 30.30 -3.36 34.38
N GLN A 225 30.36 -2.78 35.56
CA GLN A 225 30.72 -1.37 35.78
C GLN A 225 32.24 -1.19 35.64
N ASP A 226 32.63 -0.05 35.03
CA ASP A 226 33.77 0.70 35.55
C ASP A 226 33.68 2.17 35.19
N LEU A 227 33.75 3.01 36.21
CA LEU A 227 33.72 4.46 36.18
C LEU A 227 35.15 5.01 36.09
N ALA A 228 35.47 5.68 35.01
CA ALA A 228 36.59 6.61 34.93
C ALA A 228 36.17 7.91 34.28
N VAL A 229 36.43 9.00 34.96
CA VAL A 229 36.14 10.37 34.50
C VAL A 229 37.09 10.74 33.38
N PRO A 230 36.62 11.20 32.22
CA PRO A 230 37.46 11.57 31.09
C PRO A 230 37.69 13.08 30.96
N GLN A 231 38.94 13.45 30.70
CA GLN A 231 39.32 14.68 30.03
C GLN A 231 38.67 14.73 28.64
N LYS A 232 38.32 15.95 28.17
CA LYS A 232 37.73 16.15 26.83
C LYS A 232 38.65 15.57 25.75
N PRO A 233 38.25 14.49 25.07
CA PRO A 233 39.03 13.92 23.97
C PRO A 233 38.86 14.76 22.69
N GLU A 234 39.91 14.84 21.86
CA GLU A 234 39.78 15.32 20.48
C GLU A 234 38.70 14.50 19.74
N ILE A 235 37.84 15.23 19.01
CA ILE A 235 36.73 14.61 18.27
C ILE A 235 37.31 14.03 16.97
N THR A 236 37.67 12.75 17.00
CA THR A 236 38.17 11.99 15.83
C THR A 236 37.12 10.98 15.39
N MET A 237 37.15 10.59 14.09
CA MET A 237 36.24 9.58 13.54
C MET A 237 36.36 8.22 14.28
N ASP A 238 37.59 7.84 14.70
CA ASP A 238 37.85 6.61 15.44
C ASP A 238 37.10 6.61 16.79
N ASN A 239 37.05 7.74 17.49
CA ASN A 239 36.30 7.87 18.75
C ASN A 239 34.78 7.78 18.54
N VAL A 240 34.26 8.25 17.39
CA VAL A 240 32.85 8.11 17.02
C VAL A 240 32.55 6.66 16.68
N LEU A 241 33.41 5.98 15.89
CA LEU A 241 33.23 4.58 15.51
C LEU A 241 33.30 3.62 16.70
N GLN A 242 34.17 3.88 17.70
CA GLN A 242 34.25 3.06 18.92
C GLN A 242 32.96 3.11 19.76
N LYS A 243 32.19 4.21 19.68
CA LYS A 243 30.87 4.38 20.35
C LYS A 243 29.72 3.87 19.47
N SER A 244 29.98 3.44 18.27
CA SER A 244 28.98 3.01 17.29
C SER A 244 29.09 1.50 17.08
N GLU A 245 27.95 0.81 17.11
CA GLU A 245 27.86 -0.61 16.80
C GLU A 245 27.81 -0.80 15.29
N ALA A 246 28.82 -1.48 14.72
CA ALA A 246 28.79 -1.86 13.30
C ALA A 246 27.66 -2.88 13.11
N VAL A 247 26.67 -2.52 12.34
CA VAL A 247 25.55 -3.41 12.01
C VAL A 247 25.80 -3.98 10.62
N GLU A 248 26.23 -5.24 10.58
CA GLU A 248 25.90 -6.03 9.39
C GLU A 248 24.38 -6.21 9.39
N MET A 249 23.65 -5.24 8.86
CA MET A 249 22.23 -5.44 8.62
C MET A 249 22.14 -6.68 7.75
N ARG A 250 21.74 -7.80 8.38
CA ARG A 250 21.45 -9.05 7.67
C ARG A 250 20.62 -8.64 6.48
N LYS A 251 21.27 -8.70 5.31
CA LYS A 251 20.68 -8.27 4.05
C LYS A 251 19.33 -8.98 3.96
N GLY A 252 18.23 -8.26 4.10
CA GLY A 252 16.86 -8.78 3.97
C GLY A 252 16.60 -9.45 2.62
N GLY A 253 17.68 -9.70 1.89
CA GLY A 253 17.74 -10.29 0.58
C GLY A 253 17.57 -11.80 0.50
N ASP A 254 17.75 -12.55 1.60
CA ASP A 254 17.85 -14.00 1.45
C ASP A 254 16.51 -14.67 1.19
N ALA A 255 15.41 -14.07 1.51
CA ALA A 255 14.11 -14.65 1.25
C ALA A 255 13.43 -14.15 -0.03
N ILE A 256 13.68 -12.90 -0.39
CA ILE A 256 13.37 -12.48 -1.76
C ILE A 256 14.25 -13.22 -2.76
N LYS A 257 15.42 -13.74 -2.33
CA LYS A 257 16.26 -14.66 -3.13
C LYS A 257 15.52 -15.94 -3.56
N SER A 258 14.66 -16.48 -2.72
CA SER A 258 13.95 -17.73 -3.05
C SER A 258 12.69 -17.52 -3.89
N LEU A 259 12.21 -16.29 -4.00
CA LEU A 259 11.03 -15.94 -4.81
C LEU A 259 11.37 -15.28 -6.14
N ALA A 260 12.50 -14.59 -6.18
CA ALA A 260 13.02 -14.04 -7.43
C ALA A 260 13.73 -15.14 -8.21
N ILE A 261 13.85 -14.93 -9.50
CA ILE A 261 14.73 -15.70 -10.39
C ILE A 261 16.11 -15.83 -9.74
N GLY A 262 16.65 -17.03 -9.66
CA GLY A 262 17.94 -17.29 -9.03
C GLY A 262 19.10 -16.50 -9.66
N GLU A 263 20.17 -16.18 -8.92
CA GLU A 263 21.30 -15.39 -9.45
C GLU A 263 21.95 -16.05 -10.65
N ASP A 264 22.09 -17.38 -10.62
CA ASP A 264 22.67 -18.15 -11.74
C ASP A 264 21.77 -18.12 -12.99
N GLU A 265 20.46 -18.08 -12.80
CA GLU A 265 19.47 -17.98 -13.87
C GLU A 265 19.44 -16.57 -14.45
N LEU A 266 19.48 -15.55 -13.59
CA LEU A 266 19.57 -14.14 -14.00
C LEU A 266 20.85 -13.87 -14.80
N ALA A 267 21.97 -14.44 -14.37
CA ALA A 267 23.26 -14.28 -15.07
C ALA A 267 23.22 -14.86 -16.50
N LYS A 268 22.40 -15.91 -16.72
CA LYS A 268 22.27 -16.60 -18.02
C LYS A 268 21.16 -16.03 -18.90
N MET A 269 20.41 -15.03 -18.44
CA MET A 269 19.32 -14.44 -19.23
C MET A 269 19.83 -13.88 -20.57
N PRO A 270 19.04 -14.00 -21.65
CA PRO A 270 19.42 -13.44 -22.94
C PRO A 270 19.54 -11.92 -22.88
N MET A 271 20.46 -11.36 -23.64
CA MET A 271 20.66 -9.91 -23.78
C MET A 271 20.03 -9.41 -25.08
N ALA A 272 19.40 -8.23 -25.03
CA ALA A 272 18.97 -7.51 -26.21
C ALA A 272 20.19 -6.85 -26.91
N GLU A 273 20.01 -6.47 -28.16
CA GLU A 273 20.95 -5.62 -28.84
C GLU A 273 20.95 -4.20 -28.28
N GLN A 274 22.10 -3.53 -28.34
CA GLN A 274 22.23 -2.13 -27.93
C GLN A 274 21.35 -1.25 -28.82
N PRO A 275 20.38 -0.49 -28.30
CA PRO A 275 19.57 0.40 -29.13
C PRO A 275 20.41 1.49 -29.78
N GLU A 276 20.36 1.58 -31.10
CA GLU A 276 21.13 2.58 -31.86
C GLU A 276 20.74 4.03 -31.56
N GLN A 277 19.50 4.23 -31.11
CA GLN A 277 18.93 5.55 -30.76
C GLN A 277 19.54 6.13 -29.48
N LEU A 278 20.16 5.29 -28.64
CA LEU A 278 20.75 5.73 -27.38
C LEU A 278 22.16 6.28 -27.57
N LYS A 279 22.49 7.34 -26.84
CA LYS A 279 23.87 7.84 -26.67
C LYS A 279 24.63 7.02 -25.63
N ALA A 280 23.92 6.60 -24.57
CA ALA A 280 24.47 5.84 -23.47
C ALA A 280 24.63 4.37 -23.84
N GLN A 281 25.75 3.77 -23.47
CA GLN A 281 25.94 2.31 -23.53
C GLN A 281 25.22 1.65 -22.36
N LEU A 282 24.36 0.68 -22.66
CA LEU A 282 23.68 -0.14 -21.63
C LEU A 282 24.66 -1.18 -21.07
N LEU A 283 24.63 -1.36 -19.77
CA LEU A 283 25.37 -2.42 -19.11
C LEU A 283 24.75 -3.81 -19.43
N PRO A 284 25.52 -4.91 -19.36
CA PRO A 284 25.02 -6.25 -19.71
C PRO A 284 23.70 -6.61 -19.05
N TYR A 285 23.55 -6.38 -17.75
CA TYR A 285 22.30 -6.63 -17.04
C TYR A 285 21.15 -5.73 -17.52
N GLN A 286 21.42 -4.50 -17.99
CA GLN A 286 20.38 -3.63 -18.56
C GLN A 286 19.91 -4.14 -19.92
N LEU A 287 20.82 -4.71 -20.73
CA LEU A 287 20.44 -5.40 -21.97
C LEU A 287 19.61 -6.65 -21.69
N GLN A 288 19.94 -7.42 -20.64
CA GLN A 288 19.09 -8.52 -20.17
C GLN A 288 17.70 -8.04 -19.74
N GLY A 289 17.62 -6.92 -18.99
CA GLY A 289 16.36 -6.30 -18.60
C GLY A 289 15.52 -5.86 -19.81
N LEU A 290 16.14 -5.29 -20.83
CA LEU A 290 15.48 -4.91 -22.07
C LEU A 290 14.93 -6.13 -22.81
N ALA A 291 15.72 -7.20 -22.94
CA ALA A 291 15.28 -8.46 -23.55
C ALA A 291 14.08 -9.05 -22.81
N TRP A 292 14.15 -9.11 -21.48
CA TRP A 292 13.07 -9.60 -20.64
C TRP A 292 11.79 -8.76 -20.82
N MET A 293 11.90 -7.42 -20.76
CA MET A 293 10.75 -6.54 -20.96
C MET A 293 10.12 -6.72 -22.36
N THR A 294 10.93 -6.83 -23.38
CA THR A 294 10.46 -7.07 -24.76
C THR A 294 9.72 -8.40 -24.86
N SER A 295 10.22 -9.45 -24.20
CA SER A 295 9.54 -10.76 -24.17
C SER A 295 8.21 -10.70 -23.43
N LYS A 296 8.14 -9.93 -22.33
CA LYS A 296 6.89 -9.76 -21.53
C LYS A 296 5.84 -8.89 -22.23
N GLU A 297 6.24 -8.02 -23.18
CA GLU A 297 5.26 -7.31 -24.03
C GLU A 297 4.65 -8.20 -25.13
N ASN A 298 5.25 -9.36 -25.36
CA ASN A 298 4.78 -10.35 -26.33
C ASN A 298 4.60 -11.73 -25.65
N PRO A 299 3.68 -11.85 -24.68
CA PRO A 299 3.52 -13.08 -23.91
C PRO A 299 3.06 -14.24 -24.81
N ARG A 300 3.58 -15.44 -24.54
CA ARG A 300 3.19 -16.66 -25.23
C ARG A 300 2.30 -17.51 -24.33
N LEU A 301 1.29 -18.13 -24.92
CA LEU A 301 0.45 -19.08 -24.23
C LEU A 301 1.27 -20.26 -23.68
N PRO A 302 0.86 -20.86 -22.56
CA PRO A 302 1.54 -22.04 -22.03
C PRO A 302 1.54 -23.16 -23.05
N THR A 303 2.65 -23.92 -23.12
CA THR A 303 2.80 -25.03 -24.02
C THR A 303 1.86 -26.16 -23.62
N LYS A 304 1.17 -26.76 -24.58
CA LYS A 304 0.24 -27.86 -24.34
C LYS A 304 0.92 -29.04 -23.65
N GLY A 305 0.34 -29.45 -22.50
CA GLY A 305 0.86 -30.53 -21.66
C GLY A 305 2.08 -30.22 -20.82
N SER A 306 2.58 -28.94 -20.83
CA SER A 306 3.62 -28.50 -19.93
C SER A 306 3.11 -28.42 -18.49
N LYS A 307 3.99 -28.73 -17.53
CA LYS A 307 3.74 -28.51 -16.09
C LYS A 307 4.11 -27.11 -15.61
N GLU A 308 4.77 -26.31 -16.45
CA GLU A 308 5.16 -24.94 -16.13
C GLU A 308 4.02 -23.99 -16.46
N PRO A 309 3.48 -23.28 -15.46
CA PRO A 309 2.43 -22.31 -15.68
C PRO A 309 2.99 -21.02 -16.30
N VAL A 310 2.19 -20.34 -17.11
CA VAL A 310 2.44 -18.99 -17.61
C VAL A 310 1.35 -18.11 -17.04
N GLN A 311 1.70 -17.12 -16.20
CA GLN A 311 0.74 -16.25 -15.51
C GLN A 311 -0.36 -17.03 -14.79
N LEU A 312 0.05 -18.10 -14.08
CA LEU A 312 -0.81 -19.04 -13.36
C LEU A 312 -1.71 -19.92 -14.25
N TRP A 313 -1.55 -19.89 -15.57
CA TRP A 313 -2.30 -20.75 -16.50
C TRP A 313 -1.47 -21.95 -16.97
N LEU A 314 -2.09 -23.11 -16.99
CA LEU A 314 -1.59 -24.33 -17.61
C LEU A 314 -2.43 -24.64 -18.86
N HIS A 315 -1.80 -25.24 -19.90
CA HIS A 315 -2.49 -25.76 -21.07
C HIS A 315 -2.47 -27.28 -20.99
N GLU A 316 -3.61 -27.87 -20.62
CA GLU A 316 -3.74 -29.31 -20.45
C GLU A 316 -3.71 -30.07 -21.78
N SER A 317 -3.42 -31.36 -21.71
CA SER A 317 -3.37 -32.23 -22.88
C SER A 317 -4.73 -32.35 -23.63
N ASN A 318 -5.84 -32.15 -22.91
CA ASN A 318 -7.21 -32.13 -23.45
C ASN A 318 -7.60 -30.80 -24.13
N ASN A 319 -6.65 -29.91 -24.35
CA ASN A 319 -6.84 -28.60 -24.99
C ASN A 319 -7.67 -27.60 -24.14
N ARG A 320 -7.65 -27.74 -22.80
CA ARG A 320 -8.24 -26.81 -21.87
C ARG A 320 -7.14 -25.98 -21.17
N PHE A 321 -7.49 -24.78 -20.80
CA PHE A 321 -6.63 -23.91 -19.98
C PHE A 321 -7.13 -23.96 -18.55
N HIS A 322 -6.24 -24.25 -17.62
CA HIS A 322 -6.52 -24.37 -16.20
C HIS A 322 -5.72 -23.33 -15.42
N ASN A 323 -6.40 -22.51 -14.63
CA ASN A 323 -5.73 -21.54 -13.73
C ASN A 323 -5.47 -22.20 -12.37
N ILE A 324 -4.20 -22.27 -11.98
CA ILE A 324 -3.77 -23.00 -10.77
C ILE A 324 -4.12 -22.28 -9.46
N ALA A 325 -4.44 -20.98 -9.49
CA ALA A 325 -4.84 -20.22 -8.30
C ALA A 325 -6.34 -20.36 -8.00
N SER A 326 -7.20 -20.19 -8.99
CA SER A 326 -8.66 -20.23 -8.81
C SER A 326 -9.27 -21.60 -9.06
N GLY A 327 -8.56 -22.49 -9.75
CA GLY A 327 -9.12 -23.77 -10.25
C GLY A 327 -10.02 -23.59 -11.47
N PHE A 328 -10.11 -22.39 -12.04
CA PHE A 328 -10.94 -22.11 -13.21
C PHE A 328 -10.40 -22.81 -14.46
N VAL A 329 -11.28 -23.48 -15.20
CA VAL A 329 -10.95 -24.21 -16.44
C VAL A 329 -11.78 -23.67 -17.60
N THR A 330 -11.12 -23.37 -18.72
CA THR A 330 -11.78 -22.88 -19.95
C THR A 330 -11.19 -23.53 -21.19
N SER A 331 -12.00 -23.64 -22.23
CA SER A 331 -11.52 -24.04 -23.57
C SER A 331 -11.03 -22.84 -24.40
N THR A 332 -11.37 -21.63 -23.99
CA THR A 332 -10.94 -20.40 -24.67
C THR A 332 -9.55 -20.02 -24.17
N ALA A 333 -8.66 -19.63 -25.08
CA ALA A 333 -7.33 -19.15 -24.71
C ALA A 333 -7.42 -17.92 -23.82
N PRO A 334 -6.75 -17.89 -22.65
CA PRO A 334 -6.79 -16.75 -21.76
C PRO A 334 -6.08 -15.54 -22.36
N ASN A 335 -6.59 -14.35 -22.04
CA ASN A 335 -5.87 -13.12 -22.32
C ASN A 335 -4.72 -13.00 -21.33
N LEU A 336 -3.49 -13.07 -21.85
CA LEU A 336 -2.31 -12.90 -21.03
C LEU A 336 -1.96 -11.42 -20.87
N LEU A 337 -1.48 -11.06 -19.69
CA LEU A 337 -0.91 -9.76 -19.42
C LEU A 337 0.27 -9.48 -20.35
N SER A 338 0.31 -8.28 -20.93
CA SER A 338 1.49 -7.70 -21.59
C SER A 338 2.14 -6.68 -20.64
N GLY A 339 3.37 -6.95 -20.17
CA GLY A 339 4.08 -6.13 -19.21
C GLY A 339 4.58 -6.88 -17.98
N GLY A 340 4.78 -6.15 -16.88
CA GLY A 340 5.30 -6.73 -15.63
C GLY A 340 5.81 -5.70 -14.62
N ILE A 341 6.60 -6.19 -13.65
CA ILE A 341 7.19 -5.40 -12.57
C ILE A 341 8.72 -5.40 -12.73
N LEU A 342 9.29 -4.25 -13.00
CA LEU A 342 10.76 -4.06 -12.96
C LEU A 342 11.12 -3.61 -11.54
N ALA A 343 11.55 -4.57 -10.72
CA ALA A 343 11.82 -4.37 -9.29
C ALA A 343 13.31 -4.32 -8.95
N ASP A 344 14.16 -3.97 -9.89
CA ASP A 344 15.60 -3.77 -9.68
C ASP A 344 15.87 -2.81 -8.51
N ASP A 345 16.93 -3.04 -7.78
CA ASP A 345 17.38 -2.11 -6.74
C ASP A 345 17.49 -0.68 -7.27
N MET A 346 17.34 0.29 -6.40
CA MET A 346 17.48 1.69 -6.78
C MET A 346 18.89 1.98 -7.30
N GLY A 347 18.97 2.78 -8.36
CA GLY A 347 20.26 3.11 -8.99
C GLY A 347 20.72 2.14 -10.09
N LEU A 348 20.05 1.01 -10.33
CA LEU A 348 20.36 0.09 -11.43
C LEU A 348 19.85 0.55 -12.81
N GLY A 349 19.27 1.75 -12.91
CA GLY A 349 18.89 2.37 -14.18
C GLY A 349 17.54 1.91 -14.74
N LYS A 350 16.53 1.64 -13.89
CA LYS A 350 15.15 1.32 -14.32
C LYS A 350 14.61 2.31 -15.36
N THR A 351 14.82 3.61 -15.13
CA THR A 351 14.40 4.68 -16.05
C THR A 351 15.03 4.53 -17.44
N LEU A 352 16.33 4.25 -17.51
CA LEU A 352 17.05 4.08 -18.77
C LEU A 352 16.60 2.81 -19.51
N GLN A 353 16.32 1.74 -18.80
CA GLN A 353 15.78 0.50 -19.38
C GLN A 353 14.40 0.73 -20.01
N ILE A 354 13.51 1.47 -19.34
CA ILE A 354 12.18 1.83 -19.90
C ILE A 354 12.34 2.79 -21.11
N ILE A 355 13.24 3.75 -21.05
CA ILE A 355 13.56 4.60 -22.23
C ILE A 355 13.99 3.72 -23.41
N SER A 356 14.85 2.73 -23.17
CA SER A 356 15.28 1.78 -24.19
C SER A 356 14.11 0.99 -24.76
N LEU A 357 13.19 0.51 -23.90
CA LEU A 357 11.98 -0.20 -24.31
C LEU A 357 11.03 0.70 -25.13
N ILE A 358 10.92 2.00 -24.81
CA ILE A 358 10.12 2.96 -25.59
C ILE A 358 10.67 3.10 -27.01
N LEU A 359 12.00 3.15 -27.15
CA LEU A 359 12.67 3.32 -28.43
C LEU A 359 12.62 2.07 -29.32
N THR A 360 12.67 0.88 -28.74
CA THR A 360 12.75 -0.40 -29.46
C THR A 360 11.46 -1.19 -29.51
N GLY A 361 10.54 -1.01 -28.56
CA GLY A 361 9.37 -1.85 -28.33
C GLY A 361 8.11 -1.50 -29.13
N GLY A 362 8.25 -0.99 -30.36
CA GLY A 362 7.13 -0.66 -31.26
C GLY A 362 6.57 0.76 -31.07
N LYS A 363 5.85 1.24 -32.10
CA LYS A 363 5.29 2.59 -32.15
C LYS A 363 3.99 2.72 -31.34
N GLY A 364 3.75 3.88 -30.76
CA GLY A 364 2.52 4.25 -30.06
C GLY A 364 2.78 5.05 -28.78
N PRO A 365 1.77 5.77 -28.28
CA PRO A 365 1.92 6.68 -27.15
C PRO A 365 2.19 5.92 -25.85
N THR A 366 3.21 6.33 -25.11
CA THR A 366 3.54 5.83 -23.78
C THR A 366 3.12 6.85 -22.72
N LEU A 367 2.32 6.41 -21.74
CA LEU A 367 1.96 7.18 -20.57
C LEU A 367 2.88 6.83 -19.40
N ILE A 368 3.55 7.82 -18.83
CA ILE A 368 4.37 7.67 -17.63
C ILE A 368 3.68 8.39 -16.49
N ILE A 369 3.35 7.67 -15.43
CA ILE A 369 2.75 8.21 -14.21
C ILE A 369 3.82 8.15 -13.11
N ALA A 370 4.22 9.32 -12.63
CA ALA A 370 5.32 9.46 -11.69
C ALA A 370 4.97 10.44 -10.57
N PRO A 371 5.66 10.39 -9.41
CA PRO A 371 5.61 11.46 -8.43
C PRO A 371 5.98 12.81 -9.08
N VAL A 372 5.29 13.88 -8.67
CA VAL A 372 5.48 15.24 -9.26
C VAL A 372 6.95 15.63 -9.34
N SER A 373 7.69 15.30 -8.34
CA SER A 373 9.11 15.62 -8.19
C SER A 373 10.05 14.87 -9.15
N VAL A 374 9.57 13.78 -9.76
CA VAL A 374 10.37 12.96 -10.69
C VAL A 374 10.02 13.23 -12.16
N MET A 375 8.91 13.93 -12.39
CA MET A 375 8.41 14.18 -13.77
C MET A 375 9.42 14.92 -14.64
N SER A 376 10.09 15.96 -14.11
CA SER A 376 11.15 16.70 -14.82
C SER A 376 12.36 15.80 -15.12
N ASN A 377 12.71 14.92 -14.20
CA ASN A 377 13.83 13.99 -14.39
C ASN A 377 13.60 13.05 -15.59
N TRP A 378 12.37 12.53 -15.79
CA TRP A 378 12.04 11.72 -16.97
C TRP A 378 12.32 12.46 -18.28
N SER A 379 11.85 13.72 -18.40
CA SER A 379 12.11 14.55 -19.58
C SER A 379 13.60 14.80 -19.79
N GLN A 380 14.34 15.09 -18.72
CA GLN A 380 15.78 15.33 -18.76
C GLN A 380 16.56 14.06 -19.15
N GLN A 381 16.21 12.90 -18.59
CA GLN A 381 16.85 11.62 -18.91
C GLN A 381 16.65 11.25 -20.39
N ILE A 382 15.46 11.42 -20.93
CA ILE A 382 15.18 11.16 -22.34
C ILE A 382 16.06 12.07 -23.21
N ARG A 383 16.07 13.38 -22.95
CA ARG A 383 16.90 14.34 -23.71
C ARG A 383 18.40 14.06 -23.59
N ARG A 384 18.86 13.62 -22.42
CA ARG A 384 20.27 13.33 -22.15
C ARG A 384 20.74 12.07 -22.87
N HIS A 385 19.94 11.01 -22.85
CA HIS A 385 20.36 9.67 -23.27
C HIS A 385 19.96 9.30 -24.71
N VAL A 386 18.98 9.99 -25.30
CA VAL A 386 18.54 9.72 -26.68
C VAL A 386 19.21 10.71 -27.66
N LYS A 387 19.63 10.23 -28.85
CA LYS A 387 20.20 11.06 -29.93
C LYS A 387 19.17 12.11 -30.36
N GLY A 388 19.64 13.31 -30.70
CA GLY A 388 18.78 14.48 -30.92
C GLY A 388 17.70 14.30 -32.00
N ASP A 389 18.09 13.65 -33.11
CA ASP A 389 17.23 13.32 -34.26
C ASP A 389 16.24 12.18 -34.00
N GLN A 390 16.47 11.38 -32.92
CA GLN A 390 15.68 10.21 -32.55
C GLN A 390 14.85 10.44 -31.26
N GLN A 391 14.85 11.69 -30.76
CA GLN A 391 14.13 12.00 -29.51
C GLN A 391 12.62 11.90 -29.72
N PRO A 392 11.92 11.15 -28.84
CA PRO A 392 10.46 11.11 -28.86
C PRO A 392 9.87 12.48 -28.47
N SER A 393 8.71 12.81 -29.04
CA SER A 393 7.95 13.98 -28.66
C SER A 393 7.38 13.80 -27.25
N ILE A 394 7.73 14.73 -26.33
CA ILE A 394 7.37 14.62 -24.90
C ILE A 394 6.37 15.70 -24.55
N PHE A 395 5.31 15.32 -23.82
CA PHE A 395 4.38 16.26 -23.22
C PHE A 395 4.26 15.99 -21.71
N VAL A 396 4.47 17.04 -20.90
CA VAL A 396 4.29 16.97 -19.43
C VAL A 396 2.90 17.49 -19.10
N TYR A 397 2.00 16.56 -18.77
CA TYR A 397 0.61 16.85 -18.48
C TYR A 397 0.39 17.05 -16.97
N HIS A 398 0.47 18.30 -16.54
CA HIS A 398 0.38 18.67 -15.12
C HIS A 398 -0.32 20.02 -14.92
N GLY A 399 -0.88 20.26 -13.72
CA GLY A 399 -1.51 21.54 -13.37
C GLY A 399 -2.89 21.75 -13.99
N GLY A 400 -3.14 22.94 -14.51
CA GLY A 400 -4.43 23.39 -15.04
C GLY A 400 -4.73 23.04 -16.51
N ASP A 401 -3.82 22.32 -17.16
CA ASP A 401 -3.97 21.99 -18.58
C ASP A 401 -5.25 21.19 -18.86
N LYS A 402 -6.06 21.66 -19.80
CA LYS A 402 -7.32 21.02 -20.22
C LYS A 402 -7.17 20.52 -21.66
N LEU A 403 -6.43 19.41 -21.85
CA LEU A 403 -6.33 18.78 -23.16
C LEU A 403 -7.42 17.73 -23.37
N ARG A 404 -7.86 17.60 -24.63
CA ARG A 404 -8.77 16.51 -25.03
C ARG A 404 -7.98 15.20 -25.18
N PRO A 405 -8.60 14.04 -24.97
CA PRO A 405 -7.92 12.74 -25.06
C PRO A 405 -7.09 12.54 -26.32
N LEU A 406 -7.66 12.83 -27.49
CA LEU A 406 -7.00 12.67 -28.79
C LEU A 406 -5.79 13.62 -29.01
N GLN A 407 -5.69 14.69 -28.23
CA GLN A 407 -4.51 15.57 -28.30
C GLN A 407 -3.31 14.96 -27.58
N LEU A 408 -3.56 14.20 -26.52
CA LEU A 408 -2.51 13.47 -25.78
C LEU A 408 -1.88 12.37 -26.65
N GLN A 409 -2.65 11.70 -27.51
CA GLN A 409 -2.14 10.63 -28.39
C GLN A 409 -1.17 11.12 -29.47
N LYS A 410 -1.06 12.43 -29.71
CA LYS A 410 -0.11 12.99 -30.68
C LYS A 410 1.34 12.96 -30.21
N TYR A 411 1.56 12.74 -28.91
CA TYR A 411 2.87 12.69 -28.33
C TYR A 411 3.32 11.23 -28.16
N ASP A 412 4.61 10.97 -28.38
CA ASP A 412 5.19 9.65 -28.16
C ASP A 412 5.26 9.30 -26.67
N VAL A 413 5.51 10.31 -25.81
CA VAL A 413 5.60 10.16 -24.37
C VAL A 413 4.78 11.26 -23.69
N VAL A 414 3.84 10.84 -22.84
CA VAL A 414 3.07 11.73 -21.95
C VAL A 414 3.47 11.42 -20.52
N ILE A 415 3.93 12.44 -19.78
CA ILE A 415 4.32 12.32 -18.38
C ILE A 415 3.31 13.03 -17.52
N THR A 416 2.78 12.36 -16.50
CA THR A 416 1.77 12.91 -15.58
C THR A 416 2.01 12.46 -14.14
N SER A 417 1.27 13.03 -13.20
CA SER A 417 1.36 12.69 -11.78
C SER A 417 0.19 11.84 -11.30
N TYR A 418 0.40 11.08 -10.22
CA TYR A 418 -0.64 10.33 -9.52
C TYR A 418 -1.80 11.22 -9.07
N GLY A 419 -1.52 12.42 -8.54
CA GLY A 419 -2.56 13.37 -8.14
C GLY A 419 -3.42 13.87 -9.32
N ARG A 420 -2.84 14.01 -10.53
CA ARG A 420 -3.61 14.35 -11.74
C ARG A 420 -4.51 13.18 -12.14
N LEU A 421 -4.00 11.96 -12.07
CA LEU A 421 -4.78 10.76 -12.37
C LEU A 421 -5.97 10.61 -11.40
N ALA A 422 -5.75 10.80 -10.09
CA ALA A 422 -6.81 10.73 -9.08
C ALA A 422 -7.94 11.74 -9.34
N ARG A 423 -7.61 12.96 -9.81
CA ARG A 423 -8.61 13.99 -10.13
C ARG A 423 -9.55 13.60 -11.27
N GLU A 424 -9.16 12.72 -12.18
CA GLU A 424 -10.03 12.26 -13.26
C GLU A 424 -11.20 11.37 -12.77
N ARG A 425 -11.14 10.91 -11.50
CA ARG A 425 -12.28 10.24 -10.85
C ARG A 425 -13.34 11.20 -10.36
N ASP A 426 -13.05 12.49 -10.26
CA ASP A 426 -14.05 13.48 -9.88
C ASP A 426 -14.96 13.83 -11.07
N SER A 427 -16.26 13.75 -10.87
CA SER A 427 -17.28 13.95 -11.93
C SER A 427 -17.23 15.33 -12.59
N SER A 428 -16.62 16.31 -11.92
CA SER A 428 -16.42 17.67 -12.42
C SER A 428 -15.23 17.82 -13.37
N VAL A 429 -14.33 16.82 -13.46
CA VAL A 429 -13.11 16.89 -14.26
C VAL A 429 -13.26 16.02 -15.51
N PRO A 430 -13.03 16.58 -16.73
CA PRO A 430 -13.04 15.77 -17.94
C PRO A 430 -11.97 14.66 -17.89
N ARG A 431 -12.39 13.43 -18.18
CA ARG A 431 -11.46 12.29 -18.29
C ARG A 431 -10.63 12.41 -19.57
N ALA A 432 -9.35 12.65 -19.44
CA ALA A 432 -8.42 12.72 -20.57
C ALA A 432 -7.53 11.47 -20.64
N ILE A 433 -6.90 11.08 -19.54
CA ILE A 433 -5.97 9.95 -19.43
C ILE A 433 -6.73 8.61 -19.41
N THR A 434 -7.80 8.55 -18.58
CA THR A 434 -8.64 7.36 -18.40
C THR A 434 -9.79 7.25 -19.41
N SER A 435 -9.82 8.14 -20.41
CA SER A 435 -10.87 8.12 -21.44
C SER A 435 -10.81 6.84 -22.26
N PRO A 436 -11.95 6.14 -22.48
CA PRO A 436 -11.97 4.96 -23.36
C PRO A 436 -11.65 5.29 -24.82
N LYS A 437 -11.68 6.57 -25.22
CA LYS A 437 -11.31 7.05 -26.56
C LYS A 437 -9.81 7.03 -26.83
N ILE A 438 -8.98 6.86 -25.78
CA ILE A 438 -7.54 6.77 -25.90
C ILE A 438 -7.09 5.33 -25.62
N LYS A 439 -6.23 4.80 -26.47
CA LYS A 439 -5.55 3.53 -26.24
C LYS A 439 -4.07 3.80 -26.16
N TRP A 440 -3.51 3.60 -24.98
CA TRP A 440 -2.07 3.72 -24.74
C TRP A 440 -1.35 2.47 -25.21
N ARG A 441 -0.23 2.63 -25.93
CA ARG A 441 0.65 1.49 -26.24
C ARG A 441 1.25 0.94 -24.95
N ARG A 442 1.67 1.85 -24.05
CA ARG A 442 2.26 1.51 -22.75
C ARG A 442 1.77 2.44 -21.65
N VAL A 443 1.57 1.87 -20.47
CA VAL A 443 1.45 2.63 -19.21
C VAL A 443 2.55 2.19 -18.28
N VAL A 444 3.28 3.16 -17.73
CA VAL A 444 4.39 2.96 -16.81
C VAL A 444 4.08 3.67 -15.51
N LEU A 445 4.01 2.94 -14.40
CA LEU A 445 3.93 3.50 -13.06
C LEU A 445 5.33 3.57 -12.46
N ASP A 446 5.87 4.78 -12.31
CA ASP A 446 7.13 4.99 -11.60
C ASP A 446 6.85 5.14 -10.09
N GLU A 447 7.65 4.47 -9.24
CA GLU A 447 7.39 4.26 -7.83
C GLU A 447 5.97 3.68 -7.60
N GLY A 448 5.70 2.57 -8.32
CA GLY A 448 4.37 1.96 -8.40
C GLY A 448 3.79 1.48 -7.06
N HIS A 449 4.59 1.37 -5.99
CA HIS A 449 4.11 1.16 -4.64
C HIS A 449 3.15 2.26 -4.15
N THR A 450 3.06 3.39 -4.87
CA THR A 450 2.08 4.46 -4.62
C THR A 450 0.64 3.95 -4.70
N ILE A 451 0.37 2.93 -5.53
CA ILE A 451 -0.97 2.34 -5.66
C ILE A 451 -1.15 1.08 -4.80
N ARG A 452 -0.34 0.84 -3.75
CA ARG A 452 -0.37 -0.37 -2.90
C ARG A 452 -1.76 -0.69 -2.31
N ASN A 453 -2.57 0.32 -2.05
CA ASN A 453 -3.94 0.15 -1.60
C ASN A 453 -4.91 0.24 -2.79
N SER A 454 -5.53 -0.89 -3.15
CA SER A 454 -6.43 -1.01 -4.32
C SER A 454 -7.73 -0.19 -4.21
N ARG A 455 -8.07 0.29 -3.02
CA ARG A 455 -9.28 1.09 -2.75
C ARG A 455 -9.08 2.59 -2.98
N THR A 456 -7.85 3.07 -3.11
CA THR A 456 -7.58 4.49 -3.34
C THR A 456 -8.09 4.96 -4.70
N LYS A 457 -8.51 6.23 -4.79
CA LYS A 457 -8.93 6.85 -6.07
C LYS A 457 -7.84 6.72 -7.15
N VAL A 458 -6.57 6.82 -6.73
CA VAL A 458 -5.40 6.68 -7.60
C VAL A 458 -5.30 5.27 -8.17
N ALA A 459 -5.38 4.24 -7.31
CA ALA A 459 -5.28 2.84 -7.72
C ALA A 459 -6.42 2.45 -8.68
N ILE A 460 -7.65 2.85 -8.34
CA ILE A 460 -8.82 2.59 -9.19
C ILE A 460 -8.64 3.28 -10.56
N ALA A 461 -8.25 4.57 -10.57
CA ALA A 461 -8.03 5.29 -11.81
C ALA A 461 -6.91 4.69 -12.65
N ALA A 462 -5.83 4.18 -12.02
CA ALA A 462 -4.74 3.49 -12.72
C ALA A 462 -5.23 2.19 -13.39
N CYS A 463 -6.09 1.42 -12.72
CA CYS A 463 -6.68 0.21 -13.29
C CYS A 463 -7.61 0.51 -14.48
N GLU A 464 -8.30 1.66 -14.51
CA GLU A 464 -9.21 2.09 -15.59
C GLU A 464 -8.50 2.53 -16.86
N ILE A 465 -7.19 2.74 -16.85
CA ILE A 465 -6.46 3.20 -18.05
C ILE A 465 -6.49 2.11 -19.13
N ASN A 466 -6.93 2.46 -20.32
CA ASN A 466 -6.93 1.56 -21.47
C ASN A 466 -5.53 1.49 -22.11
N ALA A 467 -4.80 0.40 -21.91
CA ALA A 467 -3.43 0.22 -22.38
C ALA A 467 -3.18 -1.21 -22.90
N GLU A 468 -2.26 -1.33 -23.88
CA GLU A 468 -1.81 -2.64 -24.38
C GLU A 468 -0.83 -3.29 -23.41
N SER A 469 0.18 -2.54 -22.97
CA SER A 469 1.19 -3.02 -22.03
C SER A 469 1.22 -2.18 -20.75
N ARG A 470 1.45 -2.86 -19.61
CA ARG A 470 1.42 -2.25 -18.27
C ARG A 470 2.71 -2.56 -17.52
N TRP A 471 3.39 -1.52 -17.07
CA TRP A 471 4.66 -1.63 -16.37
C TRP A 471 4.61 -0.98 -15.00
N VAL A 472 5.18 -1.66 -14.02
CA VAL A 472 5.40 -1.12 -12.67
C VAL A 472 6.90 -1.03 -12.41
N LEU A 473 7.38 0.14 -12.06
CA LEU A 473 8.76 0.37 -11.62
C LEU A 473 8.74 0.62 -10.11
N THR A 474 9.41 -0.22 -9.35
CA THR A 474 9.55 -0.03 -7.90
C THR A 474 10.73 -0.83 -7.38
N GLY A 475 11.49 -0.26 -6.44
CA GLY A 475 12.52 -1.03 -5.72
C GLY A 475 11.93 -2.00 -4.69
N THR A 476 10.65 -1.81 -4.33
CA THR A 476 9.96 -2.55 -3.25
C THR A 476 8.54 -2.88 -3.66
N PRO A 477 8.32 -4.01 -4.37
CA PRO A 477 6.98 -4.42 -4.79
C PRO A 477 6.07 -4.81 -3.62
N ILE A 478 6.65 -5.15 -2.48
CA ILE A 478 5.98 -5.43 -1.21
C ILE A 478 6.61 -4.52 -0.16
N VAL A 479 5.84 -3.61 0.42
CA VAL A 479 6.31 -2.61 1.39
C VAL A 479 5.98 -3.04 2.83
N ASN A 480 4.71 -3.32 3.11
CA ASN A 480 4.21 -3.66 4.44
C ASN A 480 3.70 -5.09 4.53
N SER A 481 3.01 -5.57 3.52
CA SER A 481 2.39 -6.89 3.50
C SER A 481 2.25 -7.44 2.08
N VAL A 482 2.00 -8.74 1.97
CA VAL A 482 1.73 -9.40 0.68
C VAL A 482 0.48 -8.81 -0.01
N LYS A 483 -0.44 -8.20 0.75
CA LYS A 483 -1.61 -7.50 0.20
C LYS A 483 -1.23 -6.32 -0.70
N ASP A 484 -0.09 -5.67 -0.47
CA ASP A 484 0.41 -4.60 -1.34
C ASP A 484 0.57 -5.06 -2.79
N LEU A 485 0.94 -6.34 -2.97
CA LEU A 485 1.09 -6.95 -4.29
C LEU A 485 -0.25 -7.10 -5.02
N HIS A 486 -1.36 -7.33 -4.29
CA HIS A 486 -2.69 -7.49 -4.91
C HIS A 486 -3.07 -6.27 -5.76
N SER A 487 -2.83 -5.06 -5.27
CA SER A 487 -3.13 -3.85 -6.04
C SER A 487 -2.31 -3.75 -7.34
N LEU A 488 -1.05 -4.20 -7.31
CA LEU A 488 -0.20 -4.26 -8.51
C LEU A 488 -0.69 -5.34 -9.49
N VAL A 489 -1.09 -6.50 -8.98
CA VAL A 489 -1.70 -7.60 -9.77
C VAL A 489 -2.96 -7.10 -10.49
N LYS A 490 -3.82 -6.38 -9.77
CA LYS A 490 -5.04 -5.78 -10.32
C LYS A 490 -4.74 -4.73 -11.41
N PHE A 491 -3.78 -3.84 -11.17
CA PHE A 491 -3.33 -2.87 -12.18
C PHE A 491 -2.77 -3.56 -13.42
N LEU A 492 -2.04 -4.63 -13.27
CA LEU A 492 -1.45 -5.39 -14.38
C LEU A 492 -2.50 -6.14 -15.21
N HIS A 493 -3.74 -6.25 -14.73
CA HIS A 493 -4.83 -6.99 -15.39
C HIS A 493 -4.51 -8.48 -15.64
N ILE A 494 -3.93 -9.14 -14.65
CA ILE A 494 -3.76 -10.59 -14.68
C ILE A 494 -5.14 -11.22 -14.64
N THR A 495 -5.35 -12.24 -15.45
CA THR A 495 -6.65 -12.92 -15.55
C THR A 495 -6.66 -14.26 -14.83
N GLY A 496 -7.84 -14.75 -14.53
CA GLY A 496 -8.03 -16.08 -13.93
C GLY A 496 -8.44 -16.06 -12.46
N GLY A 497 -8.80 -14.89 -11.94
CA GLY A 497 -9.41 -14.73 -10.62
C GLY A 497 -8.46 -14.20 -9.54
N ILE A 498 -7.13 -14.23 -9.74
CA ILE A 498 -6.17 -13.75 -8.75
C ILE A 498 -6.22 -12.21 -8.58
N GLU A 499 -6.79 -11.51 -9.52
CA GLU A 499 -7.08 -10.07 -9.50
C GLU A 499 -8.22 -9.72 -8.55
N GLU A 500 -9.09 -10.67 -8.20
CA GLU A 500 -10.17 -10.49 -7.23
C GLU A 500 -9.63 -10.62 -5.81
N SER A 501 -9.99 -9.67 -4.94
CA SER A 501 -9.47 -9.57 -3.57
C SER A 501 -9.79 -10.82 -2.74
N GLU A 502 -10.97 -11.39 -2.95
CA GLU A 502 -11.45 -12.59 -2.28
C GLU A 502 -10.55 -13.79 -2.59
N ILE A 503 -10.26 -14.01 -3.87
CA ILE A 503 -9.42 -15.12 -4.33
C ILE A 503 -7.97 -14.92 -3.89
N PHE A 504 -7.41 -13.70 -4.04
CA PHE A 504 -6.05 -13.41 -3.61
C PHE A 504 -5.89 -13.65 -2.10
N ASN A 505 -6.84 -13.16 -1.30
CA ASN A 505 -6.83 -13.37 0.14
C ASN A 505 -6.98 -14.84 0.52
N ALA A 506 -7.87 -15.58 -0.15
CA ALA A 506 -8.10 -17.00 0.11
C ALA A 506 -6.89 -17.86 -0.26
N GLN A 507 -6.33 -17.66 -1.45
CA GLN A 507 -5.32 -18.55 -1.99
C GLN A 507 -3.88 -18.18 -1.64
N ILE A 508 -3.59 -16.90 -1.40
CA ILE A 508 -2.25 -16.43 -1.06
C ILE A 508 -2.18 -15.95 0.38
N THR A 509 -2.85 -14.84 0.71
CA THR A 509 -2.63 -14.15 1.99
C THR A 509 -2.94 -15.04 3.20
N ARG A 510 -4.10 -15.70 3.19
CA ARG A 510 -4.53 -16.54 4.31
C ARG A 510 -3.75 -17.85 4.40
N LYS A 511 -3.44 -18.47 3.26
CA LYS A 511 -2.61 -19.69 3.22
C LYS A 511 -1.20 -19.43 3.72
N LEU A 512 -0.59 -18.31 3.35
CA LEU A 512 0.70 -17.88 3.90
C LEU A 512 0.62 -17.62 5.42
N ALA A 513 -0.43 -16.93 5.88
CA ALA A 513 -0.64 -16.69 7.30
C ALA A 513 -0.83 -17.99 8.10
N ASN A 514 -1.40 -19.03 7.47
CA ASN A 514 -1.57 -20.36 8.05
C ASN A 514 -0.32 -21.26 7.92
N GLY A 515 0.74 -20.81 7.23
CA GLY A 515 1.93 -21.63 6.96
C GLY A 515 1.70 -22.76 5.95
N GLU A 516 0.72 -22.63 5.06
CA GLU A 516 0.41 -23.60 4.02
C GLU A 516 1.34 -23.41 2.80
N SER A 517 2.09 -24.45 2.43
CA SER A 517 3.05 -24.40 1.32
C SER A 517 2.42 -24.02 -0.04
N HIS A 518 1.14 -24.27 -0.22
CA HIS A 518 0.44 -23.94 -1.47
C HIS A 518 0.41 -22.42 -1.72
N GLY A 519 0.23 -21.60 -0.66
CA GLY A 519 0.29 -20.13 -0.78
C GLY A 519 1.67 -19.63 -1.21
N GLU A 520 2.74 -20.27 -0.70
CA GLU A 520 4.12 -19.95 -1.11
C GLU A 520 4.36 -20.30 -2.57
N VAL A 521 3.97 -21.48 -3.01
CA VAL A 521 4.15 -21.93 -4.41
C VAL A 521 3.43 -21.00 -5.38
N LEU A 522 2.19 -20.58 -5.06
CA LEU A 522 1.46 -19.63 -5.90
C LEU A 522 2.13 -18.26 -5.96
N LEU A 523 2.59 -17.77 -4.82
CA LEU A 523 3.27 -16.48 -4.76
C LEU A 523 4.61 -16.51 -5.51
N GLN A 524 5.38 -17.61 -5.37
CA GLN A 524 6.62 -17.82 -6.11
C GLN A 524 6.38 -17.86 -7.62
N ALA A 525 5.39 -18.63 -8.09
CA ALA A 525 5.04 -18.70 -9.50
C ALA A 525 4.65 -17.31 -10.06
N LEU A 526 3.84 -16.57 -9.29
CA LEU A 526 3.42 -15.22 -9.65
C LEU A 526 4.62 -14.26 -9.76
N MET A 527 5.48 -14.23 -8.75
CA MET A 527 6.64 -13.33 -8.71
C MET A 527 7.68 -13.68 -9.77
N HIS A 528 7.95 -14.96 -9.99
CA HIS A 528 8.86 -15.44 -11.05
C HIS A 528 8.41 -14.97 -12.44
N ASP A 529 7.13 -15.05 -12.71
CA ASP A 529 6.60 -14.71 -14.03
C ASP A 529 6.46 -13.19 -14.26
N LEU A 530 6.10 -12.43 -13.22
CA LEU A 530 5.77 -11.00 -13.33
C LEU A 530 6.91 -10.05 -12.98
N CYS A 531 7.91 -10.49 -12.20
CA CYS A 531 8.84 -9.59 -11.54
C CYS A 531 10.29 -9.90 -11.91
N LEU A 532 10.99 -8.89 -12.43
CA LEU A 532 12.45 -8.93 -12.58
C LEU A 532 13.06 -8.11 -11.43
N ARG A 533 13.85 -8.77 -10.56
CA ARG A 533 14.53 -8.13 -9.45
C ARG A 533 16.00 -8.49 -9.40
N ARG A 534 16.86 -7.51 -9.61
CA ARG A 534 18.31 -7.62 -9.47
C ARG A 534 18.81 -6.68 -8.38
N ARG A 535 19.84 -7.10 -7.68
CA ARG A 535 20.40 -6.37 -6.53
C ARG A 535 21.82 -5.94 -6.85
N LYS A 536 22.25 -4.84 -6.25
CA LYS A 536 23.59 -4.27 -6.44
C LYS A 536 24.72 -5.20 -5.98
N ASP A 537 24.44 -6.11 -5.04
CA ASP A 537 25.41 -7.05 -4.46
C ASP A 537 25.54 -8.36 -5.24
N MET A 538 24.80 -8.57 -6.31
CA MET A 538 24.92 -9.74 -7.19
C MET A 538 26.22 -9.67 -7.98
N LYS A 539 26.94 -10.79 -8.04
CA LYS A 539 28.29 -10.87 -8.65
C LYS A 539 28.30 -10.48 -10.13
N PHE A 540 27.26 -10.86 -10.89
CA PHE A 540 27.20 -10.56 -12.33
C PHE A 540 26.83 -9.09 -12.65
N ILE A 541 26.42 -8.30 -11.66
CA ILE A 541 26.07 -6.88 -11.84
C ILE A 541 27.33 -5.99 -11.90
N ASP A 542 28.43 -6.37 -11.26
CA ASP A 542 29.76 -5.73 -11.27
C ASP A 542 29.77 -4.19 -11.44
N LEU A 543 29.08 -3.50 -10.55
CA LEU A 543 28.98 -2.02 -10.60
C LEU A 543 30.22 -1.31 -10.11
N LYS A 544 31.19 -2.02 -9.53
CA LYS A 544 32.40 -1.46 -8.87
C LYS A 544 32.07 -0.30 -7.90
N LEU A 545 30.93 -0.43 -7.19
CA LEU A 545 30.54 0.55 -6.17
C LEU A 545 31.51 0.45 -4.97
N PRO A 546 31.92 1.60 -4.39
CA PRO A 546 32.67 1.62 -3.14
C PRO A 546 31.91 0.93 -2.01
N ALA A 547 32.64 0.48 -0.99
CA ALA A 547 32.03 -0.18 0.16
C ALA A 547 31.01 0.73 0.88
N LYS A 548 29.96 0.10 1.40
CA LYS A 548 28.95 0.73 2.25
C LYS A 548 29.08 0.17 3.67
N LYS A 549 29.26 1.06 4.66
CA LYS A 549 29.34 0.71 6.07
C LYS A 549 28.19 1.34 6.84
N GLU A 550 27.46 0.55 7.63
CA GLU A 550 26.34 1.02 8.42
C GLU A 550 26.62 0.86 9.91
N TYR A 551 26.31 1.90 10.67
CA TYR A 551 26.52 1.96 12.12
C TYR A 551 25.25 2.42 12.81
N VAL A 552 24.89 1.77 13.93
CA VAL A 552 23.91 2.30 14.89
C VAL A 552 24.69 2.99 15.99
N HIS A 553 24.46 4.29 16.12
CA HIS A 553 25.04 5.11 17.17
C HIS A 553 24.01 5.29 18.28
N ARG A 554 24.21 4.54 19.39
CA ARG A 554 23.36 4.59 20.58
C ARG A 554 23.73 5.76 21.43
N ILE A 555 22.73 6.54 21.86
CA ILE A 555 22.92 7.81 22.56
C ILE A 555 22.19 7.74 23.90
N PRO A 556 22.88 7.83 25.04
CA PRO A 556 22.23 7.90 26.34
C PRO A 556 21.50 9.25 26.52
N PHE A 557 20.31 9.21 27.11
CA PHE A 557 19.60 10.42 27.50
C PHE A 557 20.35 11.17 28.60
N ARG A 558 20.31 12.50 28.56
CA ARG A 558 20.59 13.32 29.74
C ARG A 558 19.52 13.09 30.81
N LYS A 559 19.87 13.29 32.10
CA LYS A 559 18.96 12.98 33.21
C LYS A 559 17.61 13.72 33.15
N ASP A 560 17.62 14.98 32.69
CA ASP A 560 16.42 15.80 32.50
C ASP A 560 15.59 15.36 31.29
N GLU A 561 16.23 14.98 30.18
CA GLU A 561 15.57 14.42 29.01
C GLU A 561 14.91 13.07 29.35
N LYS A 562 15.61 12.20 30.08
CA LYS A 562 15.10 10.88 30.50
C LYS A 562 13.84 11.01 31.35
N ARG A 563 13.84 11.94 32.33
CA ARG A 563 12.65 12.16 33.16
C ARG A 563 11.43 12.59 32.35
N LYS A 564 11.61 13.50 31.37
CA LYS A 564 10.53 13.96 30.48
C LYS A 564 10.04 12.81 29.56
N TYR A 565 10.97 12.01 29.07
CA TYR A 565 10.64 10.86 28.23
C TYR A 565 9.85 9.81 29.01
N ASP A 566 10.31 9.43 30.22
CA ASP A 566 9.67 8.41 31.05
C ASP A 566 8.25 8.83 31.48
N ALA A 567 8.05 10.10 31.87
CA ALA A 567 6.73 10.63 32.20
C ALA A 567 5.74 10.50 31.03
N LEU A 568 6.18 10.80 29.80
CA LEU A 568 5.35 10.66 28.61
C LEU A 568 5.12 9.18 28.21
N LEU A 569 6.09 8.31 28.47
CA LEU A 569 5.97 6.87 28.22
C LEU A 569 4.93 6.24 29.16
N ASP A 570 4.96 6.58 30.44
CA ASP A 570 3.99 6.09 31.43
C ASP A 570 2.56 6.55 31.11
N GLU A 571 2.41 7.79 30.63
CA GLU A 571 1.12 8.32 30.15
C GLU A 571 0.63 7.52 28.91
N ALA A 572 1.52 7.26 27.95
CA ALA A 572 1.18 6.47 26.76
C ALA A 572 0.79 5.02 27.08
N ARG A 573 1.43 4.39 28.07
CA ARG A 573 1.08 3.05 28.57
C ARG A 573 -0.29 3.04 29.22
N GLY A 574 -0.59 4.01 30.07
CA GLY A 574 -1.90 4.11 30.70
C GLY A 574 -3.05 4.23 29.71
N GLU A 575 -2.86 5.00 28.64
CA GLU A 575 -3.84 5.10 27.53
C GLU A 575 -4.00 3.78 26.75
N LEU A 576 -2.89 3.07 26.51
CA LEU A 576 -2.91 1.78 25.84
C LEU A 576 -3.71 0.76 26.67
N GLU A 577 -3.46 0.68 27.98
CA GLU A 577 -4.19 -0.19 28.91
C GLU A 577 -5.69 0.12 28.93
N GLN A 578 -6.06 1.41 28.97
CA GLN A 578 -7.44 1.83 28.92
C GLN A 578 -8.11 1.51 27.57
N TRP A 579 -7.35 1.61 26.46
CA TRP A 579 -7.83 1.23 25.14
C TRP A 579 -8.09 -0.28 25.06
N GLN A 580 -7.19 -1.10 25.61
CA GLN A 580 -7.32 -2.56 25.64
C GLN A 580 -8.46 -3.04 26.56
N ALA A 581 -8.74 -2.32 27.65
CA ALA A 581 -9.80 -2.66 28.62
C ALA A 581 -11.19 -2.16 28.24
N GLY A 582 -11.33 -1.27 27.25
CA GLY A 582 -12.60 -0.61 26.89
C GLY A 582 -13.47 -1.40 25.93
N SER A 583 -14.81 -1.38 26.14
CA SER A 583 -15.79 -1.94 25.22
C SER A 583 -15.95 -1.09 23.94
N GLN A 584 -16.35 -1.71 22.83
CA GLN A 584 -16.30 -1.23 21.44
C GLN A 584 -16.85 0.19 21.12
N SER A 585 -17.70 0.80 21.92
CA SER A 585 -18.32 2.08 21.55
C SER A 585 -17.44 3.33 21.75
N GLY A 586 -16.30 3.23 22.42
CA GLY A 586 -15.35 4.33 22.69
C GLY A 586 -13.94 4.14 22.12
N GLN A 587 -13.64 3.02 21.49
CA GLN A 587 -12.28 2.59 21.12
C GLN A 587 -11.57 3.47 20.05
N LYS A 588 -12.30 4.05 19.10
CA LYS A 588 -11.68 4.78 17.98
C LYS A 588 -11.00 6.10 18.40
N GLY A 589 -11.61 6.87 19.29
CA GLY A 589 -11.03 8.11 19.80
C GLY A 589 -9.78 7.86 20.66
N ARG A 590 -9.79 6.82 21.47
CA ARG A 590 -8.68 6.45 22.36
C ARG A 590 -7.46 5.91 21.60
N PHE A 591 -7.67 5.22 20.50
CA PHE A 591 -6.57 4.74 19.64
C PHE A 591 -5.78 5.90 19.03
N GLN A 592 -6.46 6.98 18.60
CA GLN A 592 -5.79 8.19 18.11
C GLN A 592 -4.92 8.85 19.19
N ASN A 593 -5.37 8.87 20.45
CA ASN A 593 -4.58 9.41 21.55
C ASN A 593 -3.29 8.61 21.76
N VAL A 594 -3.33 7.28 21.67
CA VAL A 594 -2.13 6.44 21.77
C VAL A 594 -1.13 6.73 20.65
N LEU A 595 -1.61 6.87 19.41
CA LEU A 595 -0.75 7.21 18.26
C LEU A 595 -0.10 8.58 18.44
N GLU A 596 -0.84 9.58 18.91
CA GLU A 596 -0.31 10.91 19.15
C GLU A 596 0.79 10.87 20.21
N ARG A 597 0.60 10.15 21.33
CA ARG A 597 1.63 9.99 22.35
C ARG A 597 2.88 9.29 21.84
N LEU A 598 2.74 8.30 20.97
CA LEU A 598 3.88 7.68 20.28
C LEU A 598 4.66 8.66 19.40
N LEU A 599 3.95 9.53 18.67
CA LEU A 599 4.58 10.59 17.89
C LEU A 599 5.38 11.53 18.80
N ARG A 600 4.84 11.89 19.98
CA ARG A 600 5.52 12.75 20.96
C ARG A 600 6.76 12.07 21.54
N LEU A 601 6.69 10.80 21.88
CA LEU A 601 7.86 10.03 22.34
C LEU A 601 8.99 10.06 21.30
N ARG A 602 8.66 9.96 20.01
CA ARG A 602 9.65 10.05 18.95
C ARG A 602 10.21 11.48 18.78
N GLN A 603 9.38 12.52 18.95
CA GLN A 603 9.83 13.91 18.91
C GLN A 603 10.78 14.24 20.07
N ILE A 604 10.47 13.80 21.30
CA ILE A 604 11.35 13.98 22.47
C ILE A 604 12.71 13.30 22.25
N CYS A 605 12.75 12.12 21.61
CA CYS A 605 14.00 11.46 21.24
C CYS A 605 14.91 12.34 20.38
N ASN A 606 14.35 13.22 19.55
CA ASN A 606 15.13 14.14 18.72
C ASN A 606 15.51 15.42 19.50
N HIS A 607 14.51 16.12 20.04
CA HIS A 607 14.75 17.31 20.84
C HIS A 607 13.53 17.62 21.69
N TRP A 608 13.74 17.86 23.00
CA TRP A 608 12.67 18.14 23.95
C TRP A 608 11.85 19.39 23.63
N THR A 609 12.42 20.39 22.93
CA THR A 609 11.70 21.61 22.53
C THR A 609 10.62 21.36 21.48
N LEU A 610 10.66 20.24 20.80
CA LEU A 610 9.60 19.83 19.87
C LEU A 610 8.29 19.49 20.60
N CYS A 611 8.37 19.23 21.91
CA CYS A 611 7.25 18.86 22.77
C CYS A 611 6.92 19.95 23.82
N ARG A 612 7.09 21.26 23.53
CA ARG A 612 6.82 22.34 24.47
C ARG A 612 5.35 22.45 24.90
N GLU A 613 5.08 23.28 25.99
CA GLU A 613 3.82 23.43 26.74
C GLU A 613 2.51 23.56 25.93
N ARG A 614 2.55 24.07 24.72
CA ARG A 614 1.38 24.09 23.80
C ARG A 614 0.81 22.70 23.51
N VAL A 615 1.63 21.68 23.63
CA VAL A 615 1.22 20.27 23.42
C VAL A 615 0.36 19.79 24.58
N SER A 616 0.72 20.13 25.82
CA SER A 616 -0.14 19.87 26.99
C SER A 616 -1.50 20.55 26.84
N ASP A 617 -1.53 21.76 26.25
CA ASP A 617 -2.76 22.48 25.99
C ASP A 617 -3.57 21.88 24.84
N ILE A 618 -2.90 21.37 23.79
CA ILE A 618 -3.55 20.64 22.71
C ILE A 618 -4.14 19.32 23.23
N LEU A 619 -3.37 18.57 24.02
CA LEU A 619 -3.83 17.31 24.61
C LEU A 619 -5.02 17.55 25.54
N LYS A 620 -4.96 18.53 26.43
CA LYS A 620 -6.09 18.91 27.30
C LYS A 620 -7.32 19.31 26.47
N LEU A 621 -7.14 20.12 25.43
CA LEU A 621 -8.23 20.54 24.56
C LEU A 621 -8.84 19.33 23.81
N LEU A 622 -8.00 18.39 23.39
CA LEU A 622 -8.42 17.18 22.68
C LEU A 622 -9.11 16.18 23.64
N ASP A 623 -8.72 16.11 24.91
CA ASP A 623 -9.32 15.23 25.91
C ASP A 623 -10.61 15.83 26.51
N GLU A 624 -10.69 17.15 26.74
CA GLU A 624 -11.83 17.80 27.38
C GLU A 624 -13.05 17.99 26.50
N HIS A 625 -12.91 18.02 25.17
CA HIS A 625 -14.01 18.35 24.26
C HIS A 625 -14.15 17.31 23.14
N GLU A 626 -15.28 16.65 22.99
CA GLU A 626 -15.62 15.83 21.78
C GLU A 626 -15.69 16.71 20.52
N VAL A 627 -16.21 17.93 20.64
CA VAL A 627 -16.27 18.95 19.59
C VAL A 627 -15.67 20.24 20.15
N VAL A 628 -14.55 20.66 19.58
CA VAL A 628 -13.81 21.83 20.04
C VAL A 628 -14.50 23.12 19.60
N PRO A 629 -14.88 24.01 20.50
CA PRO A 629 -15.47 25.30 20.14
C PRO A 629 -14.43 26.21 19.46
N LEU A 630 -14.79 26.83 18.35
CA LEU A 630 -13.92 27.69 17.55
C LEU A 630 -13.79 29.08 18.16
N ASN A 631 -12.88 29.21 19.12
CA ASN A 631 -12.37 30.52 19.58
C ASN A 631 -10.95 30.75 19.05
N ALA A 632 -10.41 31.95 19.16
CA ALA A 632 -9.09 32.30 18.62
C ALA A 632 -7.95 31.41 19.16
N LYS A 633 -7.98 31.01 20.43
CA LYS A 633 -6.99 30.15 21.08
C LYS A 633 -7.10 28.71 20.52
N ASN A 634 -8.31 28.15 20.51
CA ASN A 634 -8.57 26.78 20.08
C ASN A 634 -8.32 26.60 18.59
N ARG A 635 -8.59 27.62 17.77
CA ARG A 635 -8.27 27.64 16.34
C ARG A 635 -6.77 27.45 16.09
N GLY A 636 -5.93 28.16 16.80
CA GLY A 636 -4.47 28.02 16.72
C GLY A 636 -3.99 26.61 17.14
N LEU A 637 -4.60 26.05 18.20
CA LEU A 637 -4.26 24.70 18.68
C LEU A 637 -4.69 23.61 17.67
N LEU A 638 -5.86 23.74 17.06
CA LEU A 638 -6.32 22.79 16.01
C LEU A 638 -5.45 22.91 14.75
N GLN A 639 -5.02 24.11 14.36
CA GLN A 639 -4.09 24.28 13.24
C GLN A 639 -2.72 23.66 13.50
N GLU A 640 -2.24 23.74 14.73
CA GLU A 640 -1.00 23.05 15.13
C GLU A 640 -1.18 21.53 15.11
N ALA A 641 -2.32 21.02 15.60
CA ALA A 641 -2.64 19.59 15.49
C ALA A 641 -2.70 19.13 14.03
N LEU A 642 -3.26 19.94 13.12
CA LEU A 642 -3.27 19.68 11.69
C LEU A 642 -1.86 19.62 11.11
N ARG A 643 -0.98 20.54 11.51
CA ARG A 643 0.42 20.54 11.07
C ARG A 643 1.14 19.25 11.46
N LEU A 644 0.92 18.79 12.70
CA LEU A 644 1.49 17.53 13.17
C LEU A 644 0.96 16.32 12.39
N TYR A 645 -0.31 16.32 12.03
CA TYR A 645 -0.91 15.29 11.21
C TYR A 645 -0.28 15.26 9.80
N ILE A 646 -0.05 16.41 9.19
CA ILE A 646 0.63 16.54 7.90
C ILE A 646 2.08 16.01 8.00
N GLU A 647 2.79 16.33 9.07
CA GLU A 647 4.16 15.85 9.32
C GLU A 647 4.22 14.33 9.55
N SER A 648 3.18 13.73 10.14
CA SER A 648 3.08 12.28 10.36
C SER A 648 2.80 11.49 9.09
N GLN A 649 2.45 12.15 7.97
CA GLN A 649 2.09 11.53 6.69
C GLN A 649 0.97 10.49 6.80
N GLU A 650 0.00 10.73 7.67
CA GLU A 650 -1.17 9.87 7.77
C GLU A 650 -2.10 10.08 6.57
N GLU A 651 -2.76 8.99 6.15
CA GLU A 651 -3.64 8.96 4.98
C GLU A 651 -5.03 9.55 5.32
N CYS A 652 -5.66 10.22 4.37
CA CYS A 652 -7.05 10.69 4.50
C CYS A 652 -7.99 9.51 4.63
N ALA A 653 -8.80 9.43 5.69
CA ALA A 653 -9.72 8.33 5.95
C ALA A 653 -10.84 8.16 4.90
N ILE A 654 -11.00 9.11 3.97
CA ILE A 654 -12.01 9.03 2.90
C ILE A 654 -11.42 8.49 1.59
N CYS A 655 -10.24 8.96 1.17
CA CYS A 655 -9.64 8.57 -0.09
C CYS A 655 -8.44 7.64 0.06
N TYR A 656 -7.97 7.41 1.28
CA TYR A 656 -6.80 6.59 1.61
C TYR A 656 -5.50 7.03 0.93
N ASP A 657 -5.48 8.28 0.46
CA ASP A 657 -4.29 8.92 -0.08
C ASP A 657 -3.72 9.93 0.93
N ASN A 658 -2.48 10.34 0.73
CA ASN A 658 -1.93 11.47 1.49
C ASN A 658 -2.85 12.68 1.32
N PRO A 659 -3.21 13.38 2.41
CA PRO A 659 -4.17 14.46 2.35
C PRO A 659 -3.76 15.55 1.36
N ASN A 660 -4.61 15.80 0.35
CA ASN A 660 -4.47 16.90 -0.58
C ASN A 660 -5.31 18.07 -0.07
N ASP A 661 -4.69 19.24 0.09
CA ASP A 661 -5.30 20.40 0.76
C ASP A 661 -5.90 19.96 2.12
N PRO A 662 -5.04 19.54 3.10
CA PRO A 662 -5.50 18.96 4.35
C PRO A 662 -6.25 19.97 5.21
N VAL A 663 -7.38 19.55 5.79
CA VAL A 663 -8.19 20.34 6.73
C VAL A 663 -8.50 19.52 7.98
N ILE A 664 -8.57 20.20 9.14
CA ILE A 664 -9.00 19.58 10.39
C ILE A 664 -10.41 20.05 10.74
N THR A 665 -11.22 19.13 11.22
CA THR A 665 -12.59 19.39 11.68
C THR A 665 -12.61 19.80 13.13
N THR A 666 -13.68 20.47 13.59
CA THR A 666 -13.92 20.76 15.03
C THR A 666 -13.99 19.51 15.90
N CYS A 667 -14.31 18.36 15.33
CA CYS A 667 -14.23 17.06 16.01
C CYS A 667 -12.87 16.36 15.83
N LYS A 668 -11.83 17.10 15.51
CA LYS A 668 -10.41 16.72 15.54
C LYS A 668 -9.95 15.74 14.45
N HIS A 669 -10.76 15.46 13.43
CA HIS A 669 -10.40 14.56 12.35
C HIS A 669 -9.86 15.32 11.14
N VAL A 670 -8.84 14.75 10.50
CA VAL A 670 -8.17 15.36 9.34
C VAL A 670 -8.55 14.64 8.05
N PHE A 671 -8.82 15.41 7.02
CA PHE A 671 -9.23 14.92 5.70
C PHE A 671 -8.67 15.83 4.60
N CYS A 672 -8.72 15.36 3.35
CA CYS A 672 -8.62 16.28 2.23
C CYS A 672 -9.83 17.23 2.23
N GLN A 673 -9.63 18.51 1.93
CA GLN A 673 -10.70 19.51 1.88
C GLN A 673 -11.87 19.06 0.98
N ASN A 674 -11.59 18.63 -0.25
CA ASN A 674 -12.62 18.16 -1.19
C ASN A 674 -13.34 16.90 -0.71
N CYS A 675 -12.66 16.00 0.01
CA CYS A 675 -13.26 14.77 0.52
C CYS A 675 -14.28 15.08 1.61
N ILE A 676 -13.92 15.92 2.58
CA ILE A 676 -14.81 16.23 3.71
C ILE A 676 -15.95 17.16 3.32
N ILE A 677 -15.74 18.13 2.44
CA ILE A 677 -16.81 19.00 1.92
C ILE A 677 -17.90 18.15 1.27
N ARG A 678 -17.51 17.19 0.43
CA ARG A 678 -18.46 16.28 -0.21
C ARG A 678 -19.22 15.40 0.79
N ALA A 679 -18.55 14.92 1.83
CA ALA A 679 -19.18 14.16 2.91
C ALA A 679 -20.17 15.03 3.72
N ILE A 680 -19.82 16.28 4.01
CA ILE A 680 -20.69 17.25 4.68
C ILE A 680 -21.94 17.54 3.83
N GLN A 681 -21.80 17.76 2.52
CA GLN A 681 -22.93 18.04 1.62
C GLN A 681 -23.94 16.89 1.54
N ILE A 682 -23.49 15.64 1.72
CA ILE A 682 -24.35 14.46 1.65
C ILE A 682 -24.96 14.09 3.01
N GLN A 683 -24.16 14.15 4.09
CA GLN A 683 -24.52 13.56 5.38
C GLN A 683 -24.57 14.55 6.53
N HIS A 684 -24.02 15.76 6.38
CA HIS A 684 -23.86 16.79 7.43
C HIS A 684 -23.23 16.24 8.74
N LYS A 685 -22.36 15.22 8.62
CA LYS A 685 -21.72 14.52 9.74
C LYS A 685 -20.29 14.15 9.39
N CYS A 686 -19.45 14.10 10.44
CA CYS A 686 -18.10 13.54 10.31
C CYS A 686 -18.15 12.05 9.96
N PRO A 687 -17.44 11.61 8.92
CA PRO A 687 -17.38 10.19 8.56
C PRO A 687 -16.76 9.31 9.66
N MET A 688 -15.88 9.86 10.51
CA MET A 688 -15.19 9.13 11.56
C MET A 688 -16.01 8.98 12.85
N CYS A 689 -16.48 10.08 13.43
CA CYS A 689 -17.16 10.10 14.73
C CYS A 689 -18.67 10.39 14.64
N ARG A 690 -19.20 10.66 13.43
CA ARG A 690 -20.63 10.99 13.20
C ARG A 690 -21.15 12.27 13.87
N ASN A 691 -20.27 13.09 14.44
CA ASN A 691 -20.64 14.40 14.97
C ASN A 691 -21.08 15.32 13.83
N LYS A 692 -22.04 16.20 14.11
CA LYS A 692 -22.55 17.17 13.13
C LYS A 692 -21.43 18.09 12.68
N LEU A 693 -21.30 18.29 11.38
CA LEU A 693 -20.34 19.19 10.74
C LEU A 693 -21.01 20.03 9.68
N ASP A 694 -20.55 21.26 9.57
CA ASP A 694 -20.79 22.17 8.44
C ASP A 694 -19.47 22.63 7.81
N GLU A 695 -19.52 23.38 6.74
CA GLU A 695 -18.32 23.88 6.08
C GLU A 695 -17.52 24.86 6.97
N ASN A 696 -18.17 25.55 7.92
CA ASN A 696 -17.53 26.45 8.87
C ASN A 696 -16.80 25.68 9.99
N SER A 697 -17.04 24.39 10.12
CA SER A 697 -16.37 23.49 11.08
C SER A 697 -15.01 23.02 10.58
N LEU A 698 -14.55 23.50 9.41
CA LEU A 698 -13.28 23.10 8.80
C LEU A 698 -12.22 24.18 9.02
N LEU A 699 -11.00 23.76 9.34
CA LEU A 699 -9.85 24.64 9.50
C LEU A 699 -8.73 24.20 8.55
N GLU A 700 -8.23 25.16 7.79
CA GLU A 700 -7.07 25.02 6.92
C GLU A 700 -5.77 25.22 7.72
N PRO A 701 -4.62 24.74 7.22
CA PRO A 701 -3.33 25.07 7.81
C PRO A 701 -3.15 26.58 7.90
N ALA A 702 -2.47 27.04 8.94
CA ALA A 702 -2.12 28.45 9.03
C ALA A 702 -1.27 28.87 7.82
N PRO A 703 -1.49 30.08 7.23
CA PRO A 703 -0.65 30.57 6.15
C PRO A 703 0.82 30.60 6.57
N GLU A 704 1.72 30.19 5.68
CA GLU A 704 3.18 30.21 5.95
C GLU A 704 3.72 31.63 6.20
N ASP A 705 3.02 32.67 5.74
CA ASP A 705 3.38 34.10 5.93
C ASP A 705 2.76 34.77 7.16
N ALA A 706 1.96 34.07 7.96
CA ALA A 706 1.49 34.59 9.23
C ALA A 706 2.68 34.60 10.20
N GLY A 707 3.45 35.67 10.09
CA GLY A 707 4.70 35.91 10.78
C GLY A 707 4.65 35.49 12.24
N ASP A 708 5.58 34.70 12.55
CA ASP A 708 6.29 34.49 13.80
C ASP A 708 6.85 33.07 13.90
N ASP A 709 7.40 32.52 12.82
CA ASP A 709 8.27 31.34 12.89
C ASP A 709 9.76 31.73 12.93
N THR A 710 10.07 32.99 13.17
CA THR A 710 11.28 33.40 13.87
C THR A 710 11.10 33.10 15.36
N ARG A 711 10.71 31.88 15.73
CA ARG A 711 11.03 31.35 17.04
C ARG A 711 12.54 31.32 17.04
N ASP A 712 13.15 32.21 17.83
CA ASP A 712 14.53 32.07 18.27
C ASP A 712 14.61 30.67 18.92
N PHE A 713 14.85 29.65 18.07
CA PHE A 713 15.30 28.38 18.59
C PHE A 713 16.62 28.71 19.23
N ASP A 714 16.61 28.74 20.56
CA ASP A 714 17.78 28.97 21.33
C ASP A 714 18.87 28.03 20.86
N ALA A 715 19.82 28.58 20.10
CA ALA A 715 20.93 27.80 19.53
C ALA A 715 21.81 27.18 20.63
N ASP A 716 21.63 27.65 21.89
CA ASP A 716 22.27 27.07 23.07
C ASP A 716 21.53 25.85 23.63
N SER A 717 20.29 25.63 23.24
CA SER A 717 19.54 24.46 23.64
C SER A 717 20.02 23.22 22.84
N GLN A 718 20.90 22.42 23.43
CA GLN A 718 21.39 21.18 22.85
C GLN A 718 20.70 19.96 23.47
N SER A 719 20.19 19.02 22.64
CA SER A 719 19.80 17.69 23.09
C SER A 719 20.99 16.72 22.98
N SER A 720 20.89 15.59 23.70
CA SER A 720 21.86 14.49 23.59
C SER A 720 22.07 14.07 22.14
N LYS A 721 20.98 13.98 21.36
CA LYS A 721 21.04 13.60 19.94
C LYS A 721 21.70 14.64 19.05
N THR A 722 21.39 15.96 19.24
CA THR A 722 22.02 17.03 18.46
C THR A 722 23.49 17.15 18.76
N GLU A 723 23.91 16.94 20.02
CA GLU A 723 25.31 16.92 20.41
C GLU A 723 26.08 15.77 19.72
N ALA A 724 25.55 14.55 19.78
CA ALA A 724 26.13 13.40 19.09
C ALA A 724 26.22 13.61 17.57
N MET A 725 25.18 14.18 16.97
CA MET A 725 25.19 14.53 15.54
C MET A 725 26.29 15.53 15.21
N LEU A 726 26.45 16.61 15.98
CA LEU A 726 27.52 17.60 15.77
C LEU A 726 28.91 16.97 15.92
N GLN A 727 29.09 16.01 16.84
CA GLN A 727 30.35 15.26 16.96
C GLN A 727 30.64 14.47 15.67
N ILE A 728 29.66 13.76 15.12
CA ILE A 728 29.83 13.01 13.86
C ILE A 728 30.13 13.96 12.72
N LEU A 729 29.40 15.10 12.61
CA LEU A 729 29.64 16.11 11.59
C LEU A 729 31.08 16.66 11.67
N LYS A 730 31.54 17.07 12.84
CA LYS A 730 32.90 17.58 13.06
C LYS A 730 33.95 16.53 12.72
N ALA A 731 33.76 15.27 13.16
CA ALA A 731 34.66 14.16 12.84
C ALA A 731 34.74 13.89 11.32
N THR A 732 33.60 13.97 10.62
CA THR A 732 33.56 13.77 9.15
C THR A 732 34.22 14.93 8.41
N MET A 733 34.10 16.15 8.90
CA MET A 733 34.70 17.33 8.27
C MET A 733 36.24 17.37 8.39
N ASN A 734 36.84 16.65 9.32
CA ASN A 734 38.29 16.47 9.40
C ASN A 734 38.85 15.72 8.18
N LYS A 735 37.98 14.98 7.48
CA LYS A 735 38.34 14.33 6.21
C LYS A 735 38.13 15.31 5.04
N GLU A 736 39.19 15.58 4.29
CA GLU A 736 39.15 16.54 3.18
C GLU A 736 38.15 16.12 2.09
N GLY A 737 37.32 17.07 1.65
CA GLY A 737 36.33 16.88 0.60
C GLY A 737 35.14 16.03 0.99
N SER A 738 35.04 15.53 2.23
CA SER A 738 33.90 14.74 2.71
C SER A 738 32.66 15.63 2.87
N LYS A 739 31.48 15.15 2.42
CA LYS A 739 30.19 15.86 2.56
C LYS A 739 29.16 14.94 3.19
N VAL A 740 28.25 15.51 3.96
CA VAL A 740 27.26 14.79 4.78
C VAL A 740 25.84 15.15 4.35
N VAL A 741 24.96 14.15 4.28
CA VAL A 741 23.52 14.37 4.20
C VAL A 741 22.86 13.92 5.50
N VAL A 742 22.15 14.84 6.14
CA VAL A 742 21.37 14.57 7.36
C VAL A 742 19.90 14.44 6.98
N PHE A 743 19.33 13.28 7.23
CA PHE A 743 17.90 13.02 7.00
C PHE A 743 17.12 13.03 8.30
N SER A 744 15.97 13.70 8.29
CA SER A 744 14.96 13.64 9.36
C SER A 744 13.55 13.64 8.76
N GLN A 745 12.62 13.00 9.45
CA GLN A 745 11.20 13.14 9.14
C GLN A 745 10.63 14.50 9.62
N TRP A 746 11.26 15.13 10.63
CA TRP A 746 10.78 16.33 11.28
C TRP A 746 11.46 17.59 10.73
N THR A 747 10.71 18.40 9.99
CA THR A 747 11.22 19.67 9.46
C THR A 747 11.58 20.65 10.59
N ALA A 748 10.81 20.64 11.70
CA ALA A 748 11.10 21.40 12.89
C ALA A 748 12.43 21.02 13.55
N PHE A 749 12.82 19.72 13.52
CA PHE A 749 14.13 19.28 13.97
C PHE A 749 15.25 19.82 13.07
N LEU A 750 15.03 19.81 11.75
CA LEU A 750 15.99 20.38 10.80
C LEU A 750 16.20 21.88 11.06
N ASN A 751 15.18 22.65 11.50
CA ASN A 751 15.34 24.06 11.89
C ASN A 751 16.28 24.22 13.11
N ILE A 752 16.17 23.32 14.10
CA ILE A 752 17.06 23.31 15.27
C ILE A 752 18.51 23.00 14.83
N VAL A 753 18.70 21.99 14.01
CA VAL A 753 20.02 21.63 13.48
C VAL A 753 20.60 22.76 12.64
N GLU A 754 19.79 23.43 11.82
CA GLU A 754 20.19 24.59 11.03
C GLU A 754 20.73 25.72 11.90
N ALA A 755 20.05 26.06 13.00
CA ALA A 755 20.50 27.08 13.96
C ALA A 755 21.87 26.71 14.59
N GLN A 756 22.06 25.41 14.91
CA GLN A 756 23.32 24.91 15.46
C GLN A 756 24.46 24.93 14.43
N LEU A 757 24.20 24.58 13.18
CA LEU A 757 25.20 24.66 12.09
C LEU A 757 25.64 26.11 11.85
N LYS A 758 24.72 27.07 11.89
CA LYS A 758 25.03 28.49 11.78
C LYS A 758 25.95 28.94 12.92
N LYS A 759 25.67 28.56 14.17
CA LYS A 759 26.50 28.86 15.34
C LYS A 759 27.91 28.29 15.23
N GLU A 760 28.03 27.08 14.72
CA GLU A 760 29.30 26.36 14.51
C GLU A 760 30.04 26.82 13.23
N ASN A 761 29.46 27.77 12.45
CA ASN A 761 29.97 28.27 11.19
C ASN A 761 30.22 27.16 10.13
N ILE A 762 29.33 26.14 10.09
CA ILE A 762 29.36 25.02 9.16
C ILE A 762 28.52 25.37 7.95
N GLY A 763 29.09 25.33 6.73
CA GLY A 763 28.37 25.57 5.48
C GLY A 763 27.38 24.46 5.17
N TYR A 764 26.13 24.82 4.95
CA TYR A 764 25.05 23.87 4.70
C TYR A 764 24.09 24.34 3.61
N THR A 765 23.32 23.39 3.09
CA THR A 765 22.15 23.63 2.23
C THR A 765 20.98 22.79 2.74
N ARG A 766 19.76 23.06 2.24
CA ARG A 766 18.55 22.40 2.73
C ARG A 766 17.62 22.01 1.59
N ILE A 767 16.92 20.86 1.77
CA ILE A 767 15.84 20.41 0.89
C ILE A 767 14.71 19.82 1.74
N ASP A 768 13.49 20.36 1.58
CA ASP A 768 12.27 19.82 2.19
C ASP A 768 11.06 19.85 1.25
N GLY A 769 9.93 19.32 1.74
CA GLY A 769 8.70 19.16 0.97
C GLY A 769 8.07 20.46 0.48
N SER A 770 8.24 21.55 1.22
CA SER A 770 7.65 22.88 0.93
C SER A 770 8.36 23.60 -0.24
N MET A 771 9.61 23.21 -0.55
CA MET A 771 10.43 23.92 -1.54
C MET A 771 10.00 23.67 -2.97
N LYS A 772 9.97 24.73 -3.79
CA LYS A 772 9.76 24.62 -5.27
C LYS A 772 10.94 23.91 -5.94
N ALA A 773 10.70 23.28 -7.10
CA ALA A 773 11.68 22.50 -7.84
C ALA A 773 12.98 23.26 -8.10
N ASP A 774 12.90 24.52 -8.55
CA ASP A 774 14.07 25.34 -8.87
C ASP A 774 14.97 25.60 -7.64
N LYS A 775 14.37 25.74 -6.44
CA LYS A 775 15.13 25.89 -5.20
C LYS A 775 15.83 24.59 -4.79
N ARG A 776 15.19 23.45 -5.05
CA ARG A 776 15.78 22.12 -4.79
C ARG A 776 16.97 21.86 -5.69
N ASP A 777 16.85 22.18 -6.98
CA ASP A 777 17.94 22.00 -7.95
C ASP A 777 19.15 22.84 -7.56
N LYS A 778 18.96 24.10 -7.18
CA LYS A 778 20.02 24.96 -6.65
C LYS A 778 20.67 24.42 -5.36
N ALA A 779 19.89 23.81 -4.47
CA ALA A 779 20.43 23.22 -3.25
C ALA A 779 21.31 21.97 -3.55
N ILE A 780 20.94 21.18 -4.54
CA ILE A 780 21.74 20.05 -5.01
C ILE A 780 23.03 20.56 -5.67
N GLU A 781 22.91 21.55 -6.55
CA GLU A 781 24.07 22.17 -7.22
C GLU A 781 25.07 22.76 -6.22
N ALA A 782 24.56 23.41 -5.14
CA ALA A 782 25.39 23.90 -4.07
C ALA A 782 26.14 22.77 -3.34
N LEU A 783 25.46 21.63 -3.07
CA LEU A 783 26.14 20.47 -2.48
C LEU A 783 27.21 19.91 -3.43
N ASP A 784 26.91 19.82 -4.74
CA ASP A 784 27.83 19.24 -5.71
C ASP A 784 29.06 20.13 -5.94
N SER A 785 28.90 21.43 -6.19
CA SER A 785 29.93 22.31 -6.73
C SER A 785 30.60 23.24 -5.72
N ASP A 786 29.92 23.60 -4.60
CA ASP A 786 30.48 24.50 -3.60
C ASP A 786 31.30 23.73 -2.53
N PRO A 787 32.63 23.97 -2.44
CA PRO A 787 33.46 23.34 -1.41
C PRO A 787 33.09 23.77 0.04
N LYS A 788 32.49 24.93 0.21
CA LYS A 788 32.07 25.43 1.54
C LYS A 788 30.79 24.75 2.02
N THR A 789 29.96 24.29 1.11
CA THR A 789 28.72 23.58 1.44
C THR A 789 29.03 22.11 1.72
N ARG A 790 29.25 21.79 3.01
CA ARG A 790 29.65 20.46 3.50
C ARG A 790 28.49 19.61 4.00
N VAL A 791 27.35 20.22 4.36
CA VAL A 791 26.20 19.54 4.92
C VAL A 791 24.94 19.83 4.11
N MET A 792 24.14 18.79 3.84
CA MET A 792 22.79 18.95 3.33
C MET A 792 21.80 18.47 4.39
N LEU A 793 20.84 19.33 4.77
CA LEU A 793 19.69 18.98 5.60
C LEU A 793 18.54 18.58 4.68
N ALA A 794 18.04 17.34 4.80
CA ALA A 794 17.01 16.82 3.91
C ALA A 794 15.86 16.18 4.71
N SER A 795 14.61 16.48 4.33
CA SER A 795 13.48 15.73 4.91
C SER A 795 13.37 14.36 4.24
N LEU A 796 13.04 13.31 5.01
CA LEU A 796 12.86 11.95 4.49
C LEU A 796 11.77 11.87 3.42
N SER A 797 10.75 12.70 3.50
CA SER A 797 9.66 12.78 2.50
C SER A 797 10.15 13.15 1.10
N VAL A 798 11.26 13.87 1.01
CA VAL A 798 11.86 14.29 -0.28
C VAL A 798 12.69 13.17 -0.91
N CYS A 799 13.03 12.10 -0.17
CA CYS A 799 13.82 10.97 -0.72
C CYS A 799 13.06 10.15 -1.77
N SER A 800 11.74 10.19 -1.76
CA SER A 800 10.90 9.64 -2.85
C SER A 800 11.14 10.38 -4.18
N VAL A 801 11.71 11.60 -4.12
CA VAL A 801 12.16 12.34 -5.29
C VAL A 801 13.47 11.74 -5.80
N GLY A 802 13.60 11.54 -7.09
CA GLY A 802 14.80 10.95 -7.73
C GLY A 802 16.08 11.78 -7.60
N LEU A 803 16.39 12.27 -6.39
CA LEU A 803 17.58 13.08 -6.10
C LEU A 803 18.86 12.30 -6.39
N ASN A 804 19.90 13.00 -6.84
CA ASN A 804 21.25 12.47 -6.98
C ASN A 804 22.18 13.21 -6.01
N LEU A 805 22.63 12.50 -4.96
CA LEU A 805 23.42 13.07 -3.86
C LEU A 805 24.79 12.40 -3.74
N VAL A 806 25.37 11.95 -4.87
CA VAL A 806 26.66 11.23 -4.91
C VAL A 806 27.88 12.08 -4.48
N ALA A 807 27.72 13.40 -4.39
CA ALA A 807 28.75 14.28 -3.84
C ALA A 807 29.01 14.04 -2.34
N ALA A 808 28.03 13.50 -1.63
CA ALA A 808 28.19 13.12 -0.23
C ALA A 808 28.68 11.67 -0.09
N ASP A 809 29.47 11.42 0.94
CA ASP A 809 29.98 10.09 1.32
C ASP A 809 29.52 9.65 2.71
N THR A 810 28.82 10.51 3.42
CA THR A 810 28.29 10.20 4.77
C THR A 810 26.81 10.53 4.84
N VAL A 811 26.04 9.61 5.42
CA VAL A 811 24.59 9.74 5.67
C VAL A 811 24.33 9.65 7.15
N ILE A 812 23.56 10.60 7.69
CA ILE A 812 23.05 10.55 9.06
C ILE A 812 21.54 10.43 9.00
N LEU A 813 21.00 9.33 9.51
CA LEU A 813 19.57 9.16 9.78
C LEU A 813 19.32 9.57 11.22
N SER A 814 18.72 10.73 11.43
CA SER A 814 18.52 11.31 12.78
C SER A 814 17.39 10.63 13.54
N ASP A 815 16.45 10.04 12.82
CA ASP A 815 15.31 9.34 13.38
C ASP A 815 14.95 8.12 12.53
N SER A 816 14.45 7.05 13.17
CA SER A 816 14.08 5.81 12.49
C SER A 816 12.68 5.90 11.93
N TRP A 817 12.47 5.40 10.70
CA TRP A 817 11.17 5.35 10.03
C TRP A 817 10.47 4.00 10.24
N TRP A 818 9.14 3.99 10.24
CA TRP A 818 8.35 2.75 10.39
C TRP A 818 8.59 1.73 9.28
N ALA A 819 8.81 2.21 8.05
CA ALA A 819 9.07 1.40 6.88
C ALA A 819 10.55 1.49 6.51
N PRO A 820 11.34 0.41 6.67
CA PRO A 820 12.76 0.42 6.37
C PRO A 820 13.08 0.79 4.91
N ALA A 821 12.16 0.52 3.98
CA ALA A 821 12.31 0.84 2.58
C ALA A 821 12.55 2.34 2.30
N ILE A 822 11.97 3.25 3.10
CA ILE A 822 12.15 4.70 2.93
C ILE A 822 13.55 5.13 3.33
N GLU A 823 14.10 4.54 4.40
CA GLU A 823 15.50 4.78 4.80
C GLU A 823 16.47 4.23 3.76
N ASP A 824 16.21 3.02 3.26
CA ASP A 824 17.00 2.42 2.19
C ASP A 824 16.97 3.28 0.92
N GLN A 825 15.81 3.88 0.59
CA GLN A 825 15.69 4.86 -0.49
C GLN A 825 16.56 6.10 -0.26
N ALA A 826 16.60 6.63 0.95
CA ALA A 826 17.43 7.78 1.31
C ALA A 826 18.93 7.46 1.17
N ILE A 827 19.35 6.31 1.67
CA ILE A 827 20.72 5.81 1.53
C ILE A 827 21.10 5.64 0.06
N ASP A 828 20.21 5.09 -0.75
CA ASP A 828 20.42 4.86 -2.18
C ASP A 828 20.46 6.13 -3.03
N ARG A 829 20.14 7.30 -2.47
CA ARG A 829 20.41 8.61 -3.13
C ARG A 829 21.89 8.99 -3.08
N VAL A 830 22.62 8.48 -2.09
CA VAL A 830 24.07 8.70 -1.88
C VAL A 830 24.88 7.53 -2.42
N HIS A 831 24.52 6.27 -2.08
CA HIS A 831 25.20 5.06 -2.51
C HIS A 831 24.61 4.50 -3.82
N ARG A 832 25.00 5.07 -4.94
CA ARG A 832 24.51 4.71 -6.28
C ARG A 832 25.59 4.88 -7.37
N LEU A 833 25.28 4.50 -8.60
CA LEU A 833 26.17 4.73 -9.76
C LEU A 833 26.63 6.18 -9.81
N GLY A 834 27.95 6.36 -9.85
CA GLY A 834 28.63 7.66 -9.79
C GLY A 834 29.27 7.96 -8.43
N GLN A 835 29.01 7.15 -7.38
CA GLN A 835 29.71 7.25 -6.12
C GLN A 835 31.16 6.76 -6.28
N THR A 836 32.12 7.57 -5.86
CA THR A 836 33.56 7.28 -5.96
C THR A 836 34.21 7.02 -4.61
N ARG A 837 33.50 7.30 -3.50
CA ARG A 837 33.99 7.20 -2.14
C ARG A 837 33.26 6.14 -1.34
N GLU A 838 33.93 5.55 -0.35
CA GLU A 838 33.28 4.68 0.63
C GLU A 838 32.14 5.46 1.33
N THR A 839 30.96 4.86 1.40
CA THR A 839 29.79 5.49 2.01
C THR A 839 29.60 5.00 3.44
N THR A 840 29.55 5.93 4.39
CA THR A 840 29.32 5.65 5.82
C THR A 840 27.93 6.11 6.22
N ILE A 841 27.15 5.25 6.88
CA ILE A 841 25.80 5.53 7.31
C ILE A 841 25.72 5.44 8.83
N PHE A 842 25.26 6.50 9.49
CA PHE A 842 25.00 6.56 10.92
C PHE A 842 23.49 6.60 11.17
N ARG A 843 22.98 5.66 11.97
CA ARG A 843 21.62 5.68 12.51
C ARG A 843 21.68 6.14 13.96
N LEU A 844 21.11 7.30 14.27
CA LEU A 844 21.09 7.85 15.63
C LEU A 844 19.88 7.29 16.38
N VAL A 845 20.13 6.66 17.52
CA VAL A 845 19.11 5.97 18.32
C VAL A 845 19.29 6.32 19.79
N MET A 846 18.22 6.77 20.46
CA MET A 846 18.26 7.01 21.90
C MET A 846 18.10 5.70 22.68
N GLU A 847 19.04 5.43 23.61
CA GLU A 847 19.06 4.20 24.42
C GLU A 847 17.83 4.09 25.32
N GLY A 848 17.25 2.90 25.42
CA GLY A 848 16.07 2.61 26.24
C GLY A 848 14.82 3.37 25.79
N SER A 849 14.72 3.71 24.50
CA SER A 849 13.61 4.47 23.94
C SER A 849 12.76 3.67 22.95
N VAL A 850 11.68 4.32 22.53
CA VAL A 850 10.82 3.82 21.44
C VAL A 850 11.60 3.64 20.13
N GLU A 851 12.70 4.35 19.90
CA GLU A 851 13.50 4.24 18.68
C GLU A 851 14.23 2.89 18.58
N GLU A 852 14.72 2.33 19.69
CA GLU A 852 15.29 0.96 19.69
C GLU A 852 14.22 -0.06 19.31
N ARG A 853 13.03 0.07 19.87
CA ARG A 853 11.91 -0.82 19.56
C ARG A 853 11.43 -0.69 18.11
N VAL A 854 11.52 0.52 17.52
CA VAL A 854 11.27 0.73 16.09
C VAL A 854 12.27 -0.06 15.24
N LEU A 855 13.56 -0.08 15.62
CA LEU A 855 14.56 -0.89 14.91
C LEU A 855 14.24 -2.39 15.00
N ASP A 856 13.79 -2.87 16.19
CA ASP A 856 13.38 -4.26 16.37
C ASP A 856 12.17 -4.60 15.45
N VAL A 857 11.16 -3.73 15.42
CA VAL A 857 9.99 -3.87 14.53
C VAL A 857 10.40 -3.81 13.06
N GLN A 858 11.35 -2.95 12.69
CA GLN A 858 11.90 -2.91 11.33
C GLN A 858 12.62 -4.23 10.99
N GLY A 859 13.41 -4.77 11.93
CA GLY A 859 14.09 -6.06 11.81
C GLY A 859 13.08 -7.19 11.58
N GLU A 860 12.01 -7.19 12.38
CA GLU A 860 10.91 -8.13 12.23
C GLU A 860 10.14 -7.97 10.91
N LYS A 861 9.89 -6.75 10.44
CA LYS A 861 9.28 -6.51 9.13
C LYS A 861 10.18 -6.97 7.97
N ARG A 862 11.49 -6.72 8.07
CA ARG A 862 12.46 -7.26 7.10
C ARG A 862 12.49 -8.80 7.15
N GLU A 863 12.44 -9.40 8.34
CA GLU A 863 12.31 -10.86 8.50
C GLU A 863 10.96 -11.40 8.03
N LEU A 864 9.86 -10.66 8.17
CA LEU A 864 8.54 -11.06 7.70
C LEU A 864 8.46 -11.09 6.19
N VAL A 865 8.96 -10.05 5.53
CA VAL A 865 9.18 -10.09 4.08
C VAL A 865 10.11 -11.26 3.74
N THR A 866 11.09 -11.56 4.60
CA THR A 866 12.03 -12.68 4.47
C THR A 866 11.36 -14.03 4.82
N LYS A 867 10.54 -14.13 5.86
CA LYS A 867 9.90 -15.37 6.35
C LYS A 867 8.58 -15.69 5.66
N ALA A 868 7.85 -14.71 5.16
CA ALA A 868 6.73 -14.97 4.23
C ALA A 868 7.19 -15.82 3.03
N PHE A 869 8.50 -15.93 2.88
CA PHE A 869 9.18 -16.56 1.76
C PHE A 869 10.10 -17.72 2.16
N ARG A 870 10.29 -18.03 3.42
CA ARG A 870 11.37 -18.95 3.83
C ARG A 870 11.00 -20.08 4.76
N GLU A 871 10.02 -20.56 5.20
CA GLU A 871 10.03 -21.81 5.99
C GLU A 871 8.71 -22.40 6.48
N LYS A 872 8.65 -23.71 6.32
CA LYS A 872 8.03 -24.68 7.22
C LYS A 872 8.35 -24.36 8.68
N GLY A 873 7.54 -23.56 9.33
CA GLY A 873 7.76 -23.30 10.75
C GLY A 873 6.79 -22.27 11.32
N ASN A 874 5.66 -22.74 11.80
CA ASN A 874 4.78 -22.18 12.81
C ASN A 874 5.25 -20.89 13.49
N LYS A 875 4.88 -19.73 12.94
CA LYS A 875 4.69 -18.51 13.72
C LYS A 875 3.57 -17.70 13.10
N LYS A 876 2.37 -17.85 13.65
CA LYS A 876 1.34 -16.82 13.52
C LYS A 876 1.87 -15.57 14.21
N ARG A 877 1.99 -14.49 13.47
CA ARG A 877 2.15 -13.15 14.03
C ARG A 877 0.91 -12.36 13.72
N GLU A 878 0.34 -11.80 14.75
CA GLU A 878 -0.65 -10.73 14.64
C GLU A 878 0.06 -9.52 14.03
N ASN A 879 -0.03 -9.37 12.72
CA ASN A 879 0.39 -8.17 12.01
C ASN A 879 -0.72 -7.11 12.11
N SER A 880 -1.15 -6.79 13.33
CA SER A 880 -2.04 -5.65 13.52
C SER A 880 -1.19 -4.43 13.93
N ARG A 881 -1.53 -3.26 13.39
CA ARG A 881 -0.97 -1.97 13.81
C ARG A 881 -1.03 -1.81 15.34
N ALA A 882 -2.06 -2.37 15.96
CA ALA A 882 -2.23 -2.44 17.41
C ALA A 882 -1.14 -3.28 18.11
N ALA A 883 -0.75 -4.43 17.55
CA ALA A 883 0.32 -5.27 18.11
C ALA A 883 1.68 -4.58 17.99
N ASP A 884 1.96 -3.89 16.87
CA ASP A 884 3.18 -3.08 16.72
C ASP A 884 3.22 -1.96 17.76
N ILE A 885 2.10 -1.26 18.00
CA ILE A 885 1.98 -0.20 19.00
C ILE A 885 2.18 -0.74 20.41
N SER A 886 1.58 -1.89 20.75
CA SER A 886 1.76 -2.54 22.05
C SER A 886 3.24 -2.87 22.30
N LYS A 887 3.97 -3.37 21.29
CA LYS A 887 5.41 -3.63 21.38
C LYS A 887 6.24 -2.36 21.55
N LEU A 888 5.82 -1.26 20.95
CA LEU A 888 6.53 0.01 21.01
C LEU A 888 6.42 0.68 22.39
N LEU A 889 5.33 0.47 23.10
CA LEU A 889 5.11 0.99 24.44
C LEU A 889 5.60 0.02 25.53
N GLY A 890 5.80 -1.25 25.21
CA GLY A 890 6.48 -2.27 26.04
C GLY A 890 5.77 -2.71 27.20
#